data_e951f2894f1620ef11d00660729f0cd7
#
_entry.id   e951f2894f1620ef11d00660729f0cd7
#
_cell.length_a   1.000
_cell.length_b   1.000
_cell.length_c   1.000
_cell.angle_alpha   90.00
_cell.angle_beta   90.00
_cell.angle_gamma   90.00
#
_symmetry.space_group_name_H-M   'P 1'
#
loop_
_entity.id
_entity.type
_entity.pdbx_description
1 polymer ?
#
loop_
_entity_poly.entity_id
_entity_poly.type
_entity_poly.pdbx_seq_one_letter_code
_entity_poly.pdbx_strand_id
1 'polypeptide(L)'
;MEKGILTEVSEFSLWRQVWEMNIHNIILFSLFLIMILFVMTLRGPLTRRKRLAGIIRNISLLISFIFAGLILKAQPTTTNILIILNSLKEKEFPLGLFLLEPFIFLSFIFIALTMVLWGRGVFCGWLCPYGAMLELLNKIRDRFLPRLRFSIPEKISSRLIYLKYLILLLIAGISFYSFMLSEYLTEVEPFRTFVLKLKREWYFVAYFLVITIGSVLVYRAFCRYLCPLGAVLAIPSFIRKVPLISIKRYDFCSRCKICGRTCRPEAISQGRIDMRECLECLECQINYWDQDLCPVLIRKKREKDREVPLKAAVVSLILLILFIPGIIYGRTIYVGEGGLKGINEAIKSAKDGDTVEIRGGEYSEEVIVNKSIHIKGINNPLLRLERGNIITVTKEGVVIEGLNLVHGRNVAGTQSTAIFISKGANNVIVRNNRLKDVMFGIWAISNRGVRIEGNVVEGRKELEYNYRGNCIYLTDAQEAIVSGNRLNYCRDGMYVEVSHDGRITGNEISGSRYALHTMWVDRGVFENNRAWENLVGLAIMYTKQSEIIGNLSTGNKTHGLLLIQTVRGEIKDNVVIGNTKGLFLYNSIFNKVEGNLIMNNNLGLHSWGGSEENTVTRNSFINNEVQVKFVASRNQEWDNNYWSDYLGWDMTEDGIGDIPYESNSVVDHILWRYPVAKVLYTSPALQLLWVIEKQFPFLKVPRVVDKRPAMYPLHANWKVMKERYPYAPQKYYGDVEKIPLH
;
A
#
# COMPACT_ATOMS: atom_id res chain seq x y z
N MET A 1 14.64 -26.93 -16.85
CA MET A 1 15.34 -26.66 -15.58
C MET A 1 15.74 -25.19 -15.41
N GLU A 2 16.09 -24.44 -16.45
CA GLU A 2 16.51 -23.01 -16.33
C GLU A 2 15.37 -22.00 -16.06
N LYS A 3 14.12 -22.31 -16.42
CA LYS A 3 12.98 -21.39 -16.18
C LYS A 3 12.48 -21.35 -14.70
N GLY A 4 12.75 -22.39 -13.91
CA GLY A 4 12.36 -22.44 -12.49
C GLY A 4 13.31 -21.63 -11.59
N ILE A 5 14.59 -21.59 -11.93
CA ILE A 5 15.62 -20.92 -11.10
C ILE A 5 15.52 -19.39 -11.16
N LEU A 6 15.10 -18.83 -12.29
CA LEU A 6 14.96 -17.36 -12.45
C LEU A 6 13.72 -16.80 -11.74
N THR A 7 12.67 -17.58 -11.56
CA THR A 7 11.48 -17.18 -10.78
C THR A 7 11.72 -17.25 -9.27
N GLU A 8 12.40 -18.28 -8.77
CA GLU A 8 12.75 -18.40 -7.35
C GLU A 8 13.71 -17.31 -6.87
N VAL A 9 14.70 -16.94 -7.67
CA VAL A 9 15.66 -15.88 -7.30
C VAL A 9 14.99 -14.50 -7.22
N SER A 10 13.96 -14.22 -8.01
CA SER A 10 13.22 -12.94 -7.99
C SER A 10 12.26 -12.84 -6.78
N GLU A 11 11.57 -13.92 -6.43
CA GLU A 11 10.69 -13.96 -5.25
C GLU A 11 11.51 -13.92 -3.94
N PHE A 12 12.66 -14.59 -3.89
CA PHE A 12 13.54 -14.61 -2.72
C PHE A 12 14.15 -13.24 -2.40
N SER A 13 14.27 -12.35 -3.38
CA SER A 13 14.75 -10.97 -3.17
C SER A 13 13.64 -10.04 -2.68
N LEU A 14 12.38 -10.25 -3.08
CA LEU A 14 11.28 -9.33 -2.82
C LEU A 14 10.83 -9.35 -1.35
N TRP A 15 10.62 -10.54 -0.74
CA TRP A 15 10.23 -10.60 0.66
C TRP A 15 11.31 -10.06 1.61
N ARG A 16 12.60 -10.25 1.30
CA ARG A 16 13.70 -9.66 2.06
C ARG A 16 13.62 -8.13 2.09
N GLN A 17 13.40 -7.51 0.95
CA GLN A 17 13.22 -6.05 0.86
C GLN A 17 12.04 -5.58 1.71
N VAL A 18 10.90 -6.28 1.64
CA VAL A 18 9.73 -5.93 2.45
C VAL A 18 10.03 -6.04 3.96
N TRP A 19 10.78 -7.06 4.37
CA TRP A 19 11.18 -7.22 5.77
C TRP A 19 12.17 -6.15 6.23
N GLU A 20 13.15 -5.84 5.41
CA GLU A 20 14.14 -4.77 5.69
C GLU A 20 13.45 -3.40 5.81
N MET A 21 12.55 -3.08 4.89
CA MET A 21 11.78 -1.83 4.95
C MET A 21 10.88 -1.71 6.20
N ASN A 22 10.39 -2.83 6.69
CA ASN A 22 9.51 -2.86 7.85
C ASN A 22 10.20 -3.26 9.15
N ILE A 23 11.54 -3.35 9.19
CA ILE A 23 12.30 -3.94 10.30
C ILE A 23 11.95 -3.30 11.66
N HIS A 24 11.79 -1.98 11.71
CA HIS A 24 11.42 -1.28 12.94
C HIS A 24 10.03 -1.71 13.44
N ASN A 25 9.03 -1.74 12.56
CA ASN A 25 7.68 -2.19 12.91
C ASN A 25 7.65 -3.69 13.24
N ILE A 26 8.46 -4.49 12.57
CA ILE A 26 8.61 -5.93 12.85
C ILE A 26 9.19 -6.13 14.26
N ILE A 27 10.23 -5.38 14.63
CA ILE A 27 10.81 -5.44 15.98
C ILE A 27 9.76 -5.02 17.03
N LEU A 28 9.08 -3.90 16.85
CA LEU A 28 8.05 -3.43 17.76
C LEU A 28 6.90 -4.44 17.89
N PHE A 29 6.45 -5.00 16.76
CA PHE A 29 5.39 -6.00 16.76
C PHE A 29 5.85 -7.31 17.43
N SER A 30 7.06 -7.76 17.17
CA SER A 30 7.66 -8.94 17.82
C SER A 30 7.79 -8.73 19.33
N LEU A 31 8.23 -7.56 19.79
CA LEU A 31 8.27 -7.20 21.21
C LEU A 31 6.87 -7.24 21.84
N PHE A 32 5.86 -6.75 21.13
CA PHE A 32 4.47 -6.84 21.58
C PHE A 32 3.99 -8.31 21.71
N LEU A 33 4.29 -9.17 20.74
CA LEU A 33 3.99 -10.61 20.80
C LEU A 33 4.70 -11.28 21.98
N ILE A 34 6.00 -11.00 22.18
CA ILE A 34 6.80 -11.51 23.30
C ILE A 34 6.22 -11.03 24.64
N MET A 35 5.79 -9.75 24.74
CA MET A 35 5.12 -9.23 25.92
C MET A 35 3.85 -10.03 26.25
N ILE A 36 3.02 -10.36 25.26
CA ILE A 36 1.82 -11.19 25.49
C ILE A 36 2.23 -12.59 25.98
N LEU A 37 3.24 -13.23 25.39
CA LEU A 37 3.76 -14.53 25.85
C LEU A 37 4.25 -14.46 27.30
N PHE A 38 4.98 -13.40 27.64
CA PHE A 38 5.47 -13.17 28.99
C PHE A 38 4.32 -13.00 30.01
N VAL A 39 3.29 -12.25 29.65
CA VAL A 39 2.06 -12.10 30.45
C VAL A 39 1.36 -13.42 30.65
N MET A 40 1.29 -14.27 29.60
CA MET A 40 0.66 -15.60 29.70
C MET A 40 1.46 -16.56 30.58
N THR A 41 2.78 -16.54 30.54
CA THR A 41 3.64 -17.36 31.42
C THR A 41 3.56 -16.90 32.87
N LEU A 42 3.55 -15.59 33.13
CA LEU A 42 3.45 -15.00 34.47
C LEU A 42 2.03 -14.72 34.94
N ARG A 43 1.02 -15.29 34.28
CA ARG A 43 -0.40 -15.05 34.65
C ARG A 43 -0.73 -15.35 36.11
N GLY A 44 -0.06 -16.35 36.74
CA GLY A 44 -0.27 -16.72 38.13
C GLY A 44 0.07 -15.57 39.11
N PRO A 45 1.32 -15.11 39.16
CA PRO A 45 1.68 -13.95 39.99
C PRO A 45 0.97 -12.66 39.58
N LEU A 46 0.76 -12.43 38.28
CA LEU A 46 0.13 -11.22 37.78
C LEU A 46 -1.33 -11.07 38.25
N THR A 47 -2.11 -12.15 38.21
CA THR A 47 -3.55 -12.14 38.58
C THR A 47 -3.76 -11.92 40.09
N ARG A 48 -2.72 -12.13 40.94
CA ARG A 48 -2.77 -11.73 42.34
C ARG A 48 -2.83 -10.21 42.54
N ARG A 49 -2.33 -9.43 41.55
CA ARG A 49 -2.34 -7.95 41.56
C ARG A 49 -3.44 -7.44 40.62
N LYS A 50 -4.70 -7.47 41.08
CA LYS A 50 -5.91 -7.14 40.29
C LYS A 50 -5.79 -5.85 39.46
N ARG A 51 -5.32 -4.74 40.09
CA ARG A 51 -5.15 -3.46 39.38
C ARG A 51 -4.13 -3.54 38.25
N LEU A 52 -2.96 -4.16 38.52
CA LEU A 52 -1.88 -4.30 37.53
C LEU A 52 -2.31 -5.19 36.36
N ALA A 53 -2.94 -6.33 36.64
CA ALA A 53 -3.47 -7.23 35.61
C ALA A 53 -4.49 -6.52 34.71
N GLY A 54 -5.37 -5.70 35.30
CA GLY A 54 -6.35 -4.93 34.55
C GLY A 54 -5.72 -3.84 33.67
N ILE A 55 -4.70 -3.13 34.16
CA ILE A 55 -3.96 -2.10 33.41
C ILE A 55 -3.23 -2.75 32.22
N ILE A 56 -2.43 -3.78 32.47
CA ILE A 56 -1.68 -4.48 31.40
C ILE A 56 -2.63 -4.99 30.32
N ARG A 57 -3.78 -5.58 30.69
CA ARG A 57 -4.75 -6.03 29.72
C ARG A 57 -5.35 -4.89 28.91
N ASN A 58 -5.70 -3.78 29.54
CA ASN A 58 -6.27 -2.62 28.83
C ASN A 58 -5.27 -2.01 27.85
N ILE A 59 -4.01 -1.87 28.27
CA ILE A 59 -2.92 -1.39 27.40
C ILE A 59 -2.70 -2.37 26.24
N SER A 60 -2.65 -3.68 26.48
CA SER A 60 -2.51 -4.68 25.42
C SER A 60 -3.67 -4.62 24.42
N LEU A 61 -4.92 -4.44 24.87
CA LEU A 61 -6.07 -4.30 23.98
C LEU A 61 -5.98 -3.02 23.14
N LEU A 62 -5.51 -1.92 23.73
CA LEU A 62 -5.33 -0.66 23.02
C LEU A 62 -4.23 -0.77 21.94
N ILE A 63 -3.09 -1.38 22.28
CA ILE A 63 -2.00 -1.65 21.34
C ILE A 63 -2.49 -2.59 20.23
N SER A 64 -3.22 -3.65 20.56
CA SER A 64 -3.79 -4.56 19.56
C SER A 64 -4.75 -3.85 18.61
N PHE A 65 -5.64 -3.01 19.13
CA PHE A 65 -6.60 -2.28 18.33
C PHE A 65 -5.94 -1.24 17.40
N ILE A 66 -5.09 -0.36 17.97
CA ILE A 66 -4.49 0.76 17.24
C ILE A 66 -3.29 0.29 16.43
N PHE A 67 -2.26 -0.27 17.09
CA PHE A 67 -0.99 -0.59 16.45
C PHE A 67 -1.12 -1.82 15.53
N ALA A 68 -1.55 -2.97 16.07
CA ALA A 68 -1.68 -4.18 15.26
C ALA A 68 -2.82 -4.07 14.22
N GLY A 69 -3.95 -3.40 14.57
CA GLY A 69 -5.13 -3.30 13.69
C GLY A 69 -5.07 -2.16 12.69
N LEU A 70 -5.01 -0.92 13.15
CA LEU A 70 -5.16 0.26 12.27
C LEU A 70 -3.84 0.66 11.58
N ILE A 71 -2.69 0.42 12.22
CA ILE A 71 -1.38 0.78 11.66
C ILE A 71 -0.82 -0.37 10.85
N LEU A 72 -0.58 -1.54 11.46
CA LEU A 72 0.09 -2.67 10.81
C LEU A 72 -0.85 -3.55 9.96
N LYS A 73 -2.16 -3.46 10.15
CA LYS A 73 -3.18 -4.32 9.51
C LYS A 73 -2.92 -5.82 9.73
N ALA A 74 -2.33 -6.18 10.86
CA ALA A 74 -1.91 -7.53 11.22
C ALA A 74 -3.09 -8.42 11.67
N GLN A 75 -4.21 -8.38 10.92
CA GLN A 75 -5.42 -9.17 11.18
C GLN A 75 -5.49 -10.36 10.22
N PRO A 76 -5.14 -11.59 10.65
CA PRO A 76 -5.41 -12.79 9.86
C PRO A 76 -6.88 -12.95 9.52
N THR A 77 -7.16 -13.47 8.34
CA THR A 77 -8.52 -13.70 7.80
C THR A 77 -8.74 -15.17 7.45
N THR A 78 -9.98 -15.57 7.25
CA THR A 78 -10.30 -16.90 6.73
C THR A 78 -9.73 -17.10 5.33
N THR A 79 -9.60 -16.06 4.51
CA THR A 79 -8.95 -16.14 3.19
C THR A 79 -7.52 -16.70 3.29
N ASN A 80 -6.73 -16.28 4.28
CA ASN A 80 -5.38 -16.83 4.49
C ASN A 80 -5.42 -18.34 4.77
N ILE A 81 -6.44 -18.82 5.49
CA ILE A 81 -6.62 -20.26 5.73
C ILE A 81 -7.03 -20.99 4.45
N LEU A 82 -7.89 -20.39 3.63
CA LEU A 82 -8.29 -20.97 2.33
C LEU A 82 -7.11 -21.08 1.37
N ILE A 83 -6.20 -20.10 1.34
CA ILE A 83 -4.96 -20.16 0.57
C ILE A 83 -4.12 -21.38 1.02
N ILE A 84 -3.96 -21.59 2.32
CA ILE A 84 -3.24 -22.76 2.86
C ILE A 84 -3.94 -24.07 2.46
N LEU A 85 -5.27 -24.15 2.57
CA LEU A 85 -6.03 -25.35 2.21
C LEU A 85 -5.92 -25.67 0.72
N ASN A 86 -6.00 -24.66 -0.16
CA ASN A 86 -5.88 -24.88 -1.60
C ASN A 86 -4.44 -25.21 -2.02
N SER A 87 -3.42 -24.67 -1.36
CA SER A 87 -2.02 -24.99 -1.63
C SER A 87 -1.67 -26.46 -1.31
N LEU A 88 -2.35 -27.07 -0.35
CA LEU A 88 -2.21 -28.50 -0.07
C LEU A 88 -2.67 -29.36 -1.25
N LYS A 89 -3.60 -28.89 -2.07
CA LYS A 89 -4.06 -29.56 -3.29
C LYS A 89 -3.02 -29.51 -4.41
N GLU A 90 -2.30 -28.42 -4.53
CA GLU A 90 -1.33 -28.15 -5.61
C GLU A 90 0.08 -28.67 -5.27
N LYS A 91 0.30 -29.26 -4.10
CA LYS A 91 1.58 -29.78 -3.57
C LYS A 91 2.70 -28.73 -3.48
N GLU A 92 2.39 -27.46 -3.68
CA GLU A 92 3.33 -26.34 -3.53
C GLU A 92 2.80 -25.39 -2.46
N PHE A 93 3.54 -25.26 -1.37
CA PHE A 93 3.17 -24.31 -0.31
C PHE A 93 3.67 -22.90 -0.68
N PRO A 94 2.79 -21.88 -0.79
CA PRO A 94 3.16 -20.56 -1.24
C PRO A 94 3.86 -19.75 -0.12
N LEU A 95 5.01 -20.26 0.36
CA LEU A 95 5.76 -19.63 1.44
C LEU A 95 6.15 -18.19 1.11
N GLY A 96 6.52 -17.92 -0.15
CA GLY A 96 6.85 -16.59 -0.65
C GLY A 96 5.73 -15.59 -0.43
N LEU A 97 4.48 -15.97 -0.71
CA LEU A 97 3.31 -15.12 -0.52
C LEU A 97 3.09 -14.74 0.96
N PHE A 98 3.29 -15.69 1.88
CA PHE A 98 3.18 -15.41 3.33
C PHE A 98 4.33 -14.56 3.86
N LEU A 99 5.53 -14.71 3.29
CA LEU A 99 6.69 -13.89 3.66
C LEU A 99 6.57 -12.43 3.17
N LEU A 100 5.79 -12.16 2.14
CA LEU A 100 5.48 -10.80 1.69
C LEU A 100 4.64 -10.00 2.70
N GLU A 101 3.94 -10.68 3.61
CA GLU A 101 3.10 -10.07 4.64
C GLU A 101 3.67 -10.33 6.05
N PRO A 102 4.76 -9.66 6.46
CA PRO A 102 5.52 -10.01 7.67
C PRO A 102 4.68 -10.03 8.94
N PHE A 103 3.73 -9.11 9.09
CA PHE A 103 2.90 -9.02 10.29
C PHE A 103 1.86 -10.15 10.36
N ILE A 104 1.30 -10.56 9.22
CA ILE A 104 0.40 -11.72 9.13
C ILE A 104 1.20 -13.00 9.38
N PHE A 105 2.39 -13.13 8.79
CA PHE A 105 3.28 -14.26 8.99
C PHE A 105 3.66 -14.45 10.48
N LEU A 106 4.11 -13.38 11.14
CA LEU A 106 4.41 -13.38 12.57
C LEU A 106 3.19 -13.71 13.43
N SER A 107 2.01 -13.20 13.03
CA SER A 107 0.75 -13.54 13.68
C SER A 107 0.42 -15.02 13.58
N PHE A 108 0.67 -15.67 12.43
CA PHE A 108 0.46 -17.11 12.27
C PHE A 108 1.41 -17.94 13.12
N ILE A 109 2.71 -17.58 13.20
CA ILE A 109 3.67 -18.24 14.10
C ILE A 109 3.21 -18.11 15.54
N PHE A 110 2.82 -16.91 15.96
CA PHE A 110 2.30 -16.66 17.30
C PHE A 110 1.03 -17.46 17.59
N ILE A 111 0.08 -17.53 16.63
CA ILE A 111 -1.15 -18.33 16.74
C ILE A 111 -0.80 -19.80 16.93
N ALA A 112 0.06 -20.37 16.08
CA ALA A 112 0.44 -21.78 16.15
C ALA A 112 1.05 -22.13 17.53
N LEU A 113 1.97 -21.29 18.01
CA LEU A 113 2.61 -21.47 19.31
C LEU A 113 1.61 -21.37 20.47
N THR A 114 0.82 -20.30 20.50
CA THR A 114 -0.10 -20.03 21.61
C THR A 114 -1.28 -20.97 21.64
N MET A 115 -1.72 -21.46 20.49
CA MET A 115 -2.83 -22.39 20.34
C MET A 115 -2.50 -23.76 20.99
N VAL A 116 -1.27 -24.23 20.85
CA VAL A 116 -0.80 -25.44 21.49
C VAL A 116 -0.61 -25.24 23.00
N LEU A 117 -0.04 -24.12 23.42
CA LEU A 117 0.30 -23.89 24.84
C LEU A 117 -0.92 -23.50 25.68
N TRP A 118 -1.74 -22.55 25.25
CA TRP A 118 -2.84 -21.96 26.04
C TRP A 118 -4.20 -22.00 25.34
N GLY A 119 -4.26 -22.41 24.07
CA GLY A 119 -5.46 -22.42 23.25
C GLY A 119 -5.73 -21.12 22.51
N ARG A 120 -6.80 -21.10 21.70
CA ARG A 120 -7.17 -19.96 20.83
C ARG A 120 -7.36 -18.64 21.57
N GLY A 121 -7.63 -18.71 22.87
CA GLY A 121 -7.99 -17.56 23.68
C GLY A 121 -6.92 -16.49 23.73
N VAL A 122 -5.65 -16.83 23.59
CA VAL A 122 -4.54 -15.86 23.60
C VAL A 122 -4.61 -14.97 22.37
N PHE A 123 -4.78 -15.53 21.17
CA PHE A 123 -4.96 -14.72 19.97
C PHE A 123 -6.27 -13.92 20.01
N CYS A 124 -7.41 -14.61 20.14
CA CYS A 124 -8.74 -13.96 20.09
C CYS A 124 -8.96 -12.97 21.22
N GLY A 125 -8.32 -13.17 22.37
CA GLY A 125 -8.48 -12.30 23.54
C GLY A 125 -7.45 -11.18 23.68
N TRP A 126 -6.27 -11.28 23.05
CA TRP A 126 -5.17 -10.35 23.28
C TRP A 126 -4.58 -9.72 22.02
N LEU A 127 -4.52 -10.46 20.91
CA LEU A 127 -3.88 -10.00 19.69
C LEU A 127 -4.88 -9.62 18.59
N CYS A 128 -6.05 -10.28 18.48
CA CYS A 128 -7.01 -10.00 17.42
C CYS A 128 -7.51 -8.54 17.50
N PRO A 129 -7.19 -7.67 16.51
CA PRO A 129 -7.57 -6.25 16.55
C PRO A 129 -9.08 -6.00 16.63
N TYR A 130 -9.86 -6.71 15.83
CA TYR A 130 -11.33 -6.60 15.88
C TYR A 130 -11.88 -7.08 17.22
N GLY A 131 -11.35 -8.18 17.75
CA GLY A 131 -11.68 -8.67 19.08
C GLY A 131 -11.33 -7.66 20.19
N ALA A 132 -10.20 -6.98 20.07
CA ALA A 132 -9.79 -5.93 21.01
C ALA A 132 -10.72 -4.72 20.96
N MET A 133 -11.09 -4.28 19.75
CA MET A 133 -12.09 -3.21 19.55
C MET A 133 -13.41 -3.55 20.24
N LEU A 134 -13.95 -4.74 19.99
CA LEU A 134 -15.21 -5.18 20.61
C LEU A 134 -15.11 -5.23 22.15
N GLU A 135 -13.96 -5.67 22.69
CA GLU A 135 -13.76 -5.70 24.15
C GLU A 135 -13.75 -4.30 24.75
N LEU A 136 -13.05 -3.34 24.10
CA LEU A 136 -13.02 -1.95 24.52
C LEU A 136 -14.41 -1.32 24.47
N LEU A 137 -15.15 -1.52 23.37
CA LEU A 137 -16.54 -1.04 23.22
C LEU A 137 -17.48 -1.65 24.29
N ASN A 138 -17.34 -2.95 24.56
CA ASN A 138 -18.11 -3.60 25.63
C ASN A 138 -17.78 -3.02 27.01
N LYS A 139 -16.51 -2.67 27.30
CA LYS A 139 -16.13 -2.01 28.56
C LYS A 139 -16.72 -0.62 28.67
N ILE A 140 -16.73 0.15 27.57
CA ILE A 140 -17.36 1.46 27.49
C ILE A 140 -18.88 1.33 27.75
N ARG A 141 -19.55 0.40 27.06
CA ARG A 141 -20.98 0.11 27.29
C ARG A 141 -21.24 -0.24 28.75
N ASP A 142 -20.49 -1.17 29.33
CA ASP A 142 -20.68 -1.59 30.72
C ASP A 142 -20.49 -0.44 31.75
N ARG A 143 -19.67 0.58 31.38
CA ARG A 143 -19.42 1.76 32.22
C ARG A 143 -20.53 2.80 32.13
N PHE A 144 -21.01 3.08 30.88
CA PHE A 144 -21.95 4.19 30.62
C PHE A 144 -23.38 3.74 30.39
N LEU A 145 -23.61 2.54 29.84
CA LEU A 145 -24.91 2.03 29.44
C LEU A 145 -25.13 0.57 29.88
N PRO A 146 -25.00 0.24 31.18
CA PRO A 146 -25.05 -1.15 31.66
C PRO A 146 -26.40 -1.85 31.39
N ARG A 147 -27.48 -1.07 31.24
CA ARG A 147 -28.83 -1.60 30.92
C ARG A 147 -28.95 -2.17 29.52
N LEU A 148 -28.06 -1.79 28.57
CA LEU A 148 -28.06 -2.29 27.19
C LEU A 148 -27.30 -3.63 27.02
N ARG A 149 -27.07 -4.35 28.09
CA ARG A 149 -26.48 -5.69 28.03
C ARG A 149 -27.57 -6.75 27.87
N PHE A 150 -27.58 -7.41 26.71
CA PHE A 150 -28.46 -8.54 26.45
C PHE A 150 -27.68 -9.86 26.60
N SER A 151 -28.35 -10.88 27.15
CA SER A 151 -27.84 -12.25 27.21
C SER A 151 -28.76 -13.17 26.47
N ILE A 152 -28.23 -14.03 25.60
CA ILE A 152 -28.99 -15.04 24.91
C ILE A 152 -29.22 -16.19 25.88
N PRO A 153 -30.43 -16.77 26.00
CA PRO A 153 -30.68 -17.92 26.85
C PRO A 153 -29.74 -19.09 26.54
N GLU A 154 -29.23 -19.75 27.58
CA GLU A 154 -28.17 -20.79 27.47
C GLU A 154 -28.56 -21.89 26.47
N LYS A 155 -29.83 -22.30 26.42
CA LYS A 155 -30.33 -23.32 25.48
C LYS A 155 -30.19 -22.89 24.01
N ILE A 156 -30.38 -21.59 23.70
CA ILE A 156 -30.26 -21.06 22.34
C ILE A 156 -28.78 -20.81 22.03
N SER A 157 -28.06 -20.21 22.96
CA SER A 157 -26.65 -19.90 22.82
C SER A 157 -25.80 -21.16 22.54
N SER A 158 -26.08 -22.28 23.23
CA SER A 158 -25.37 -23.54 23.02
C SER A 158 -25.57 -24.15 21.63
N ARG A 159 -26.68 -23.87 20.95
CA ARG A 159 -26.93 -24.28 19.56
C ARG A 159 -26.30 -23.32 18.57
N LEU A 160 -26.42 -22.00 18.81
CA LEU A 160 -25.87 -20.97 17.94
C LEU A 160 -24.35 -21.02 17.81
N ILE A 161 -23.63 -21.54 18.82
CA ILE A 161 -22.16 -21.71 18.76
C ILE A 161 -21.74 -22.59 17.58
N TYR A 162 -22.55 -23.56 17.14
CA TYR A 162 -22.24 -24.43 16.02
C TYR A 162 -22.36 -23.73 14.66
N LEU A 163 -23.04 -22.57 14.57
CA LEU A 163 -23.25 -21.82 13.32
C LEU A 163 -21.93 -21.39 12.70
N LYS A 164 -20.92 -20.97 13.49
CA LYS A 164 -19.59 -20.59 12.98
C LYS A 164 -18.87 -21.76 12.29
N TYR A 165 -19.07 -23.00 12.76
CA TYR A 165 -18.49 -24.20 12.14
C TYR A 165 -19.22 -24.56 10.84
N LEU A 166 -20.55 -24.37 10.80
CA LEU A 166 -21.33 -24.54 9.57
C LEU A 166 -20.88 -23.54 8.48
N ILE A 167 -20.73 -22.26 8.85
CA ILE A 167 -20.22 -21.23 7.94
C ILE A 167 -18.82 -21.60 7.44
N LEU A 168 -17.91 -22.05 8.33
CA LEU A 168 -16.58 -22.48 7.95
C LEU A 168 -16.61 -23.67 6.97
N LEU A 169 -17.42 -24.68 7.23
CA LEU A 169 -17.56 -25.86 6.36
C LEU A 169 -18.11 -25.47 4.98
N LEU A 170 -19.08 -24.57 4.94
CA LEU A 170 -19.65 -24.07 3.70
C LEU A 170 -18.58 -23.32 2.87
N ILE A 171 -17.86 -22.38 3.49
CA ILE A 171 -16.81 -21.60 2.83
C ILE A 171 -15.67 -22.52 2.34
N ALA A 172 -15.20 -23.44 3.21
CA ALA A 172 -14.16 -24.39 2.87
C ALA A 172 -14.61 -25.37 1.76
N GLY A 173 -15.81 -25.89 1.81
CA GLY A 173 -16.37 -26.75 0.76
C GLY A 173 -16.45 -26.07 -0.59
N ILE A 174 -16.93 -24.82 -0.63
CA ILE A 174 -17.00 -24.03 -1.86
C ILE A 174 -15.61 -23.69 -2.39
N SER A 175 -14.59 -23.52 -1.53
CA SER A 175 -13.23 -23.21 -1.96
C SER A 175 -12.60 -24.31 -2.83
N PHE A 176 -13.01 -25.55 -2.64
CA PHE A 176 -12.56 -26.66 -3.49
C PHE A 176 -13.19 -26.64 -4.89
N TYR A 177 -14.37 -26.01 -5.05
CA TYR A 177 -15.04 -25.84 -6.32
C TYR A 177 -14.65 -24.54 -7.03
N SER A 178 -14.69 -23.41 -6.30
CA SER A 178 -14.32 -22.08 -6.81
C SER A 178 -13.70 -21.26 -5.69
N PHE A 179 -12.40 -20.97 -5.80
CA PHE A 179 -11.70 -20.12 -4.84
C PHE A 179 -12.30 -18.71 -4.79
N MET A 180 -12.62 -18.14 -5.95
CA MET A 180 -13.21 -16.80 -6.06
C MET A 180 -14.55 -16.69 -5.34
N LEU A 181 -15.44 -17.67 -5.51
CA LEU A 181 -16.74 -17.67 -4.81
C LEU A 181 -16.57 -17.81 -3.30
N SER A 182 -15.59 -18.64 -2.87
CA SER A 182 -15.29 -18.80 -1.45
C SER A 182 -14.73 -17.53 -0.84
N GLU A 183 -13.90 -16.78 -1.59
CA GLU A 183 -13.37 -15.49 -1.17
C GLU A 183 -14.49 -14.47 -0.98
N TYR A 184 -15.46 -14.42 -1.89
CA TYR A 184 -16.65 -13.58 -1.73
C TYR A 184 -17.45 -13.92 -0.47
N LEU A 185 -17.60 -15.21 -0.13
CA LEU A 185 -18.26 -15.64 1.09
C LEU A 185 -17.50 -15.28 2.38
N THR A 186 -16.17 -15.05 2.30
CA THR A 186 -15.40 -14.56 3.45
C THR A 186 -15.73 -13.13 3.84
N GLU A 187 -16.54 -12.39 3.06
CA GLU A 187 -17.09 -11.08 3.43
C GLU A 187 -18.01 -11.14 4.66
N VAL A 188 -18.39 -12.32 5.10
CA VAL A 188 -19.02 -12.51 6.43
C VAL A 188 -18.12 -11.96 7.56
N GLU A 189 -16.81 -11.76 7.33
CA GLU A 189 -15.85 -11.22 8.29
C GLU A 189 -15.86 -9.68 8.29
N PRO A 190 -16.52 -9.00 9.27
CA PRO A 190 -16.63 -7.53 9.28
C PRO A 190 -15.28 -6.83 9.49
N PHE A 191 -14.27 -7.53 9.98
CA PHE A 191 -12.95 -6.94 10.17
C PHE A 191 -12.20 -6.63 8.86
N ARG A 192 -12.59 -7.18 7.71
CA ARG A 192 -12.11 -6.72 6.40
C ARG A 192 -12.45 -5.24 6.19
N THR A 193 -13.68 -4.83 6.47
CA THR A 193 -14.13 -3.42 6.42
C THR A 193 -13.43 -2.56 7.47
N PHE A 194 -13.18 -3.12 8.66
CA PHE A 194 -12.44 -2.45 9.73
C PHE A 194 -10.98 -2.14 9.33
N VAL A 195 -10.24 -3.12 8.79
CA VAL A 195 -8.84 -2.97 8.35
C VAL A 195 -8.71 -1.93 7.23
N LEU A 196 -9.74 -1.82 6.37
CA LEU A 196 -9.81 -0.81 5.31
C LEU A 196 -10.30 0.56 5.81
N LYS A 197 -10.36 0.78 7.14
CA LYS A 197 -10.73 2.05 7.78
C LYS A 197 -12.09 2.58 7.31
N LEU A 198 -13.06 1.68 7.08
CA LEU A 198 -14.41 1.96 6.57
C LEU A 198 -14.47 2.58 5.16
N LYS A 199 -13.38 2.54 4.39
CA LYS A 199 -13.33 3.01 3.00
C LYS A 199 -13.80 1.91 2.05
N ARG A 200 -15.10 1.59 2.11
CA ARG A 200 -15.76 0.59 1.28
C ARG A 200 -17.17 1.05 0.91
N GLU A 201 -17.83 0.36 0.01
CA GLU A 201 -19.22 0.57 -0.35
C GLU A 201 -20.12 0.60 0.89
N TRP A 202 -21.13 1.47 0.87
CA TRP A 202 -21.98 1.75 2.03
C TRP A 202 -22.60 0.50 2.67
N TYR A 203 -22.94 -0.51 1.88
CA TYR A 203 -23.56 -1.74 2.39
C TYR A 203 -22.59 -2.61 3.21
N PHE A 204 -21.30 -2.63 2.88
CA PHE A 204 -20.27 -3.29 3.72
C PHE A 204 -20.05 -2.52 5.03
N VAL A 205 -20.12 -1.20 4.97
CA VAL A 205 -20.02 -0.36 6.17
C VAL A 205 -21.27 -0.54 7.05
N ALA A 206 -22.48 -0.58 6.45
CA ALA A 206 -23.72 -0.86 7.15
C ALA A 206 -23.68 -2.25 7.81
N TYR A 207 -23.24 -3.29 7.09
CA TYR A 207 -23.05 -4.63 7.63
C TYR A 207 -22.08 -4.62 8.82
N PHE A 208 -20.91 -3.98 8.68
CA PHE A 208 -19.93 -3.83 9.75
C PHE A 208 -20.54 -3.17 10.98
N LEU A 209 -21.30 -2.09 10.81
CA LEU A 209 -21.95 -1.38 11.92
C LEU A 209 -23.01 -2.25 12.62
N VAL A 210 -23.88 -2.92 11.87
CA VAL A 210 -24.91 -3.80 12.42
C VAL A 210 -24.29 -4.93 13.24
N ILE A 211 -23.29 -5.63 12.68
CA ILE A 211 -22.60 -6.72 13.37
C ILE A 211 -21.83 -6.23 14.59
N THR A 212 -21.18 -5.06 14.50
CA THR A 212 -20.45 -4.47 15.62
C THR A 212 -21.39 -4.05 16.74
N ILE A 213 -22.50 -3.37 16.42
CA ILE A 213 -23.53 -2.98 17.40
C ILE A 213 -24.12 -4.24 18.05
N GLY A 214 -24.50 -5.25 17.26
CA GLY A 214 -24.98 -6.53 17.78
C GLY A 214 -23.96 -7.21 18.72
N SER A 215 -22.68 -7.12 18.40
CA SER A 215 -21.58 -7.66 19.23
C SER A 215 -21.25 -6.82 20.47
N VAL A 216 -21.72 -5.57 20.50
CA VAL A 216 -21.67 -4.72 21.69
C VAL A 216 -22.88 -5.00 22.57
N LEU A 217 -24.06 -5.19 22.02
CA LEU A 217 -25.28 -5.51 22.78
C LEU A 217 -25.19 -6.90 23.41
N VAL A 218 -24.81 -7.92 22.64
CA VAL A 218 -24.50 -9.27 23.09
C VAL A 218 -22.98 -9.47 23.05
N TYR A 219 -22.38 -9.73 24.20
CA TYR A 219 -20.93 -9.76 24.34
C TYR A 219 -20.23 -10.59 23.25
N ARG A 220 -19.49 -9.89 22.35
CA ARG A 220 -18.74 -10.47 21.24
C ARG A 220 -19.53 -11.49 20.40
N ALA A 221 -20.81 -11.19 20.09
CA ALA A 221 -21.71 -12.09 19.38
C ALA A 221 -21.12 -12.62 18.07
N PHE A 222 -20.51 -11.76 17.24
CA PHE A 222 -19.84 -12.18 16.01
C PHE A 222 -18.76 -13.23 16.28
N CYS A 223 -17.82 -12.95 17.19
CA CYS A 223 -16.71 -13.84 17.50
C CYS A 223 -17.19 -15.19 18.03
N ARG A 224 -18.33 -15.22 18.71
CA ARG A 224 -18.88 -16.41 19.34
C ARG A 224 -19.67 -17.28 18.39
N TYR A 225 -20.50 -16.66 17.52
CA TYR A 225 -21.50 -17.40 16.73
C TYR A 225 -21.22 -17.42 15.23
N LEU A 226 -20.52 -16.42 14.67
CA LEU A 226 -20.42 -16.24 13.22
C LEU A 226 -18.99 -16.31 12.68
N CYS A 227 -17.95 -16.05 13.49
CA CYS A 227 -16.56 -15.93 13.02
C CYS A 227 -15.98 -17.25 12.53
N PRO A 228 -15.76 -17.45 11.20
CA PRO A 228 -15.20 -18.68 10.67
C PRO A 228 -13.73 -18.86 11.07
N LEU A 229 -12.92 -17.79 11.13
CA LEU A 229 -11.56 -17.84 11.66
C LEU A 229 -11.56 -18.34 13.12
N GLY A 230 -12.49 -17.83 13.95
CA GLY A 230 -12.65 -18.29 15.33
C GLY A 230 -13.05 -19.77 15.43
N ALA A 231 -13.75 -20.31 14.44
CA ALA A 231 -14.07 -21.73 14.34
C ALA A 231 -12.81 -22.56 14.03
N VAL A 232 -11.99 -22.17 13.04
CA VAL A 232 -10.71 -22.84 12.72
C VAL A 232 -9.82 -22.91 13.94
N LEU A 233 -9.62 -21.80 14.63
CA LEU A 233 -8.75 -21.73 15.81
C LEU A 233 -9.28 -22.53 17.01
N ALA A 234 -10.57 -22.88 17.03
CA ALA A 234 -11.15 -23.72 18.07
C ALA A 234 -10.95 -25.23 17.81
N ILE A 235 -10.70 -25.66 16.56
CA ILE A 235 -10.57 -27.07 16.17
C ILE A 235 -9.53 -27.83 17.02
N PRO A 236 -8.29 -27.33 17.24
CA PRO A 236 -7.32 -28.05 18.06
C PRO A 236 -7.76 -28.28 19.50
N SER A 237 -8.65 -27.42 20.04
CA SER A 237 -9.18 -27.59 21.40
C SER A 237 -10.18 -28.75 21.55
N PHE A 238 -10.55 -29.41 20.45
CA PHE A 238 -11.27 -30.70 20.49
C PHE A 238 -10.35 -31.87 20.87
N ILE A 239 -9.01 -31.71 20.70
CA ILE A 239 -8.02 -32.73 21.07
C ILE A 239 -7.86 -32.68 22.58
N ARG A 240 -8.04 -33.82 23.22
CA ARG A 240 -8.11 -33.96 24.71
C ARG A 240 -6.90 -33.42 25.48
N LYS A 241 -5.72 -33.33 24.84
CA LYS A 241 -4.46 -32.87 25.44
C LYS A 241 -4.10 -31.41 25.09
N VAL A 242 -4.93 -30.70 24.34
CA VAL A 242 -4.70 -29.30 23.96
C VAL A 242 -5.75 -28.42 24.62
N PRO A 243 -5.40 -27.31 25.27
CA PRO A 243 -4.03 -26.78 25.44
C PRO A 243 -3.23 -27.46 26.55
N LEU A 244 -1.91 -27.39 26.42
CA LEU A 244 -0.97 -28.04 27.37
C LEU A 244 -0.99 -27.38 28.76
N ILE A 245 -1.23 -26.06 28.81
CA ILE A 245 -1.21 -25.23 30.03
C ILE A 245 -2.62 -24.77 30.35
N SER A 246 -3.31 -25.49 31.24
CA SER A 246 -4.66 -25.15 31.66
C SER A 246 -4.72 -24.09 32.78
N ILE A 247 -5.88 -23.45 32.97
CA ILE A 247 -6.15 -22.56 34.11
C ILE A 247 -6.38 -23.35 35.37
N LYS A 248 -5.55 -23.11 36.40
CA LYS A 248 -5.66 -23.76 37.71
C LYS A 248 -6.95 -23.35 38.44
N ARG A 249 -7.62 -24.31 39.07
CA ARG A 249 -8.86 -24.13 39.86
C ARG A 249 -8.80 -24.94 41.13
N TYR A 250 -9.57 -24.51 42.16
CA TYR A 250 -9.77 -25.32 43.37
C TYR A 250 -10.82 -26.39 43.09
N ASP A 251 -10.73 -27.53 43.80
CA ASP A 251 -11.74 -28.59 43.72
C ASP A 251 -13.17 -28.10 44.06
N PHE A 252 -13.24 -27.16 44.97
CA PHE A 252 -14.50 -26.49 45.36
C PHE A 252 -15.12 -25.66 44.22
N CYS A 253 -14.38 -25.27 43.18
CA CYS A 253 -14.91 -24.47 42.07
C CYS A 253 -16.06 -25.15 41.30
N SER A 254 -16.15 -26.46 41.36
CA SER A 254 -17.26 -27.25 40.78
C SER A 254 -18.63 -26.88 41.41
N ARG A 255 -18.64 -26.48 42.69
CA ARG A 255 -19.84 -26.10 43.45
C ARG A 255 -20.05 -24.58 43.47
N CYS A 256 -19.02 -23.78 43.17
CA CYS A 256 -19.05 -22.32 43.18
C CYS A 256 -19.45 -21.78 41.81
N LYS A 257 -20.50 -20.95 41.75
CA LYS A 257 -21.00 -20.37 40.48
C LYS A 257 -20.49 -18.94 40.22
N ILE A 258 -19.66 -18.35 41.09
CA ILE A 258 -19.26 -16.92 41.00
C ILE A 258 -18.50 -16.64 39.71
N CYS A 259 -17.40 -17.36 39.44
CA CYS A 259 -16.62 -17.15 38.21
C CYS A 259 -17.43 -17.49 36.93
N GLY A 260 -18.38 -18.44 36.99
CA GLY A 260 -19.30 -18.71 35.88
C GLY A 260 -20.23 -17.56 35.57
N ARG A 261 -20.79 -16.91 36.58
CA ARG A 261 -21.66 -15.74 36.42
C ARG A 261 -20.93 -14.49 35.94
N THR A 262 -19.66 -14.34 36.29
CA THR A 262 -18.81 -13.19 35.87
C THR A 262 -18.06 -13.46 34.56
N CYS A 263 -18.07 -14.70 34.06
CA CYS A 263 -17.42 -15.05 32.80
C CYS A 263 -18.18 -14.46 31.60
N ARG A 264 -17.69 -13.35 31.05
CA ARG A 264 -18.32 -12.67 29.92
C ARG A 264 -18.43 -13.55 28.67
N PRO A 265 -17.37 -14.35 28.29
CA PRO A 265 -17.47 -15.30 27.19
C PRO A 265 -18.40 -16.50 27.45
N GLU A 266 -18.92 -16.66 28.68
CA GLU A 266 -19.72 -17.82 29.11
C GLU A 266 -19.01 -19.15 28.87
N ALA A 267 -17.68 -19.17 28.95
CA ALA A 267 -16.84 -20.33 28.76
C ALA A 267 -16.75 -21.23 30.01
N ILE A 268 -17.45 -20.91 31.09
CA ILE A 268 -17.43 -21.66 32.34
C ILE A 268 -18.81 -22.25 32.61
N SER A 269 -18.93 -23.56 32.48
CA SER A 269 -20.13 -24.32 32.82
C SER A 269 -19.80 -25.42 33.86
N GLN A 270 -20.62 -25.56 34.88
CA GLN A 270 -20.45 -26.54 35.97
C GLN A 270 -19.03 -26.61 36.56
N GLY A 271 -18.36 -25.44 36.67
CA GLY A 271 -17.00 -25.34 37.21
C GLY A 271 -15.88 -25.75 36.23
N ARG A 272 -16.20 -26.25 35.05
CA ARG A 272 -15.24 -26.57 33.98
C ARG A 272 -15.13 -25.40 32.99
N ILE A 273 -13.94 -25.22 32.45
CA ILE A 273 -13.68 -24.19 31.43
C ILE A 273 -13.70 -24.85 30.06
N ASP A 274 -14.56 -24.41 29.17
CA ASP A 274 -14.54 -24.78 27.77
C ASP A 274 -13.49 -23.94 27.03
N MET A 275 -12.36 -24.57 26.70
CA MET A 275 -11.24 -23.91 26.01
C MET A 275 -11.58 -23.52 24.57
N ARG A 276 -12.65 -24.08 24.00
CA ARG A 276 -13.14 -23.69 22.67
C ARG A 276 -13.77 -22.31 22.68
N GLU A 277 -14.26 -21.82 23.84
CA GLU A 277 -14.89 -20.51 24.00
C GLU A 277 -14.10 -19.58 24.93
N CYS A 278 -13.11 -20.08 25.65
CA CYS A 278 -12.27 -19.28 26.54
C CYS A 278 -11.40 -18.28 25.76
N LEU A 279 -11.39 -17.02 26.23
CA LEU A 279 -10.59 -15.92 25.65
C LEU A 279 -9.32 -15.62 26.48
N GLU A 280 -8.95 -16.46 27.44
CA GLU A 280 -7.82 -16.24 28.36
C GLU A 280 -7.79 -14.80 28.96
N CYS A 281 -8.97 -14.23 29.22
CA CYS A 281 -9.13 -12.86 29.68
C CYS A 281 -8.67 -12.59 31.11
N LEU A 282 -8.23 -13.60 31.81
CA LEU A 282 -7.71 -13.61 33.20
C LEU A 282 -8.74 -13.22 34.27
N GLU A 283 -9.97 -12.79 33.93
CA GLU A 283 -10.97 -12.36 34.91
C GLU A 283 -11.30 -13.44 35.95
N CYS A 284 -11.47 -14.69 35.52
CA CYS A 284 -11.72 -15.80 36.45
C CYS A 284 -10.50 -16.12 37.35
N GLN A 285 -9.27 -15.86 36.88
CA GLN A 285 -8.07 -16.03 37.66
C GLN A 285 -7.87 -14.87 38.64
N ILE A 286 -8.23 -13.64 38.27
CA ILE A 286 -8.29 -12.49 39.19
C ILE A 286 -9.27 -12.77 40.29
N ASN A 287 -10.50 -13.24 39.98
CA ASN A 287 -11.51 -13.60 40.96
C ASN A 287 -11.05 -14.76 41.88
N TYR A 288 -10.21 -15.68 41.34
CA TYR A 288 -9.64 -16.79 42.11
C TYR A 288 -8.70 -16.34 43.23
N TRP A 289 -8.04 -15.19 43.07
CA TRP A 289 -7.15 -14.56 44.06
C TRP A 289 -7.80 -13.41 44.82
N ASP A 290 -9.02 -13.00 44.50
CA ASP A 290 -9.73 -11.89 45.13
C ASP A 290 -10.27 -12.32 46.50
N GLN A 291 -9.73 -11.70 47.56
CA GLN A 291 -10.06 -11.99 48.93
C GLN A 291 -11.46 -11.54 49.36
N ASP A 292 -12.08 -10.66 48.54
CA ASP A 292 -13.42 -10.12 48.81
C ASP A 292 -14.49 -10.85 47.99
N LEU A 293 -14.07 -11.62 46.92
CA LEU A 293 -14.98 -12.27 46.03
C LEU A 293 -14.93 -13.81 46.10
N CYS A 294 -13.74 -14.40 46.28
CA CYS A 294 -13.55 -15.85 46.33
C CYS A 294 -13.94 -16.40 47.70
N PRO A 295 -14.97 -17.30 47.81
CA PRO A 295 -15.43 -17.82 49.09
C PRO A 295 -14.31 -18.52 49.92
N VAL A 296 -13.38 -19.16 49.23
CA VAL A 296 -12.23 -19.83 49.86
C VAL A 296 -11.29 -18.81 50.51
N LEU A 297 -11.11 -17.65 49.91
CA LEU A 297 -10.23 -16.58 50.41
C LEU A 297 -10.92 -15.67 51.39
N ILE A 298 -12.20 -15.42 51.27
CA ILE A 298 -13.02 -14.69 52.27
C ILE A 298 -12.92 -15.37 53.61
N ARG A 299 -12.94 -16.70 53.66
CA ARG A 299 -12.79 -17.48 54.87
C ARG A 299 -11.40 -17.32 55.51
N LYS A 300 -10.33 -17.17 54.70
CA LYS A 300 -8.97 -16.93 55.15
C LYS A 300 -8.70 -15.45 55.58
N LYS A 301 -9.43 -14.46 55.03
CA LYS A 301 -9.25 -13.05 55.33
C LYS A 301 -9.80 -12.64 56.68
N ARG A 302 -10.85 -13.27 57.18
CA ARG A 302 -11.40 -13.04 58.53
C ARG A 302 -10.37 -13.31 59.64
N GLU A 303 -9.27 -13.99 59.27
CA GLU A 303 -8.19 -14.32 60.19
C GLU A 303 -7.01 -13.32 60.18
N LYS A 304 -6.99 -12.30 59.27
CA LYS A 304 -5.79 -11.45 59.11
C LYS A 304 -6.11 -10.05 58.54
N ASP A 305 -6.79 -9.21 59.34
CA ASP A 305 -6.90 -7.77 59.00
C ASP A 305 -6.03 -6.93 59.97
N ARG A 306 -5.07 -6.17 59.41
CA ARG A 306 -4.64 -4.83 59.85
C ARG A 306 -3.60 -4.16 58.94
N GLU A 307 -3.92 -2.86 58.64
CA GLU A 307 -3.08 -1.69 58.29
C GLU A 307 -2.54 -1.48 56.87
N VAL A 308 -2.93 -0.48 56.10
CA VAL A 308 -2.90 1.02 56.03
C VAL A 308 -1.54 1.66 55.67
N PRO A 309 -1.43 2.92 55.13
CA PRO A 309 -1.68 3.45 53.77
C PRO A 309 -0.60 4.40 53.16
N LEU A 310 -0.84 4.93 51.98
CA LEU A 310 -0.86 6.34 51.54
C LEU A 310 0.36 7.08 50.92
N LYS A 311 0.04 7.82 49.89
CA LYS A 311 0.51 9.10 49.31
C LYS A 311 1.76 9.15 48.44
N ALA A 312 1.69 9.72 47.25
CA ALA A 312 1.80 11.13 46.91
C ALA A 312 1.60 11.39 45.40
N ALA A 313 0.85 12.42 45.13
CA ALA A 313 0.66 13.05 43.81
C ALA A 313 1.39 14.42 43.80
N VAL A 314 1.42 15.03 42.63
CA VAL A 314 1.74 16.44 42.36
C VAL A 314 3.21 16.82 42.38
N VAL A 315 3.82 16.91 41.25
CA VAL A 315 4.67 18.01 40.72
C VAL A 315 4.88 17.79 39.23
N SER A 316 4.32 18.57 38.35
CA SER A 316 4.86 18.90 37.00
C SER A 316 3.82 19.67 36.20
N LEU A 317 3.54 20.87 36.62
CA LEU A 317 2.79 21.82 35.78
C LEU A 317 3.38 23.22 35.92
N ILE A 318 4.62 23.44 35.56
CA ILE A 318 5.20 24.77 35.34
C ILE A 318 6.46 24.58 34.49
N LEU A 319 6.35 24.66 33.16
CA LEU A 319 7.43 24.99 32.21
C LEU A 319 6.85 25.05 30.77
N LEU A 320 5.89 25.92 30.62
CA LEU A 320 5.37 26.18 29.27
C LEU A 320 5.09 27.65 29.07
N ILE A 321 6.06 28.51 29.16
CA ILE A 321 6.06 29.87 28.59
C ILE A 321 7.50 30.34 28.61
N LEU A 322 8.15 30.35 27.43
CA LEU A 322 9.28 31.23 27.04
C LEU A 322 10.01 30.63 25.84
N PHE A 323 9.42 30.73 24.66
CA PHE A 323 10.19 30.77 23.41
C PHE A 323 9.39 31.53 22.36
N ILE A 324 9.62 32.82 22.32
CA ILE A 324 9.38 33.62 21.09
C ILE A 324 10.68 33.47 20.29
N PRO A 325 10.65 32.95 19.04
CA PRO A 325 11.85 32.93 18.20
C PRO A 325 12.16 34.38 17.77
N GLY A 326 13.26 34.90 18.24
CA GLY A 326 13.88 36.07 17.63
C GLY A 326 14.23 35.79 16.19
N ILE A 327 13.91 36.68 15.28
CA ILE A 327 14.34 36.66 13.88
C ILE A 327 15.88 36.77 13.88
N ILE A 328 16.55 35.64 13.69
CA ILE A 328 18.00 35.56 13.52
C ILE A 328 18.25 35.80 12.03
N TYR A 329 18.80 36.96 11.67
CA TYR A 329 19.39 37.16 10.35
C TYR A 329 20.63 36.27 10.23
N GLY A 330 20.57 35.23 9.37
CA GLY A 330 21.73 34.40 9.06
C GLY A 330 22.84 35.21 8.38
N ARG A 331 24.09 35.00 8.75
CA ARG A 331 25.24 35.64 8.05
C ARG A 331 25.62 34.82 6.83
N THR A 332 26.26 35.49 5.85
CA THR A 332 26.82 34.83 4.67
C THR A 332 28.31 34.55 4.86
N ILE A 333 28.69 33.30 4.61
CA ILE A 333 30.08 32.84 4.66
C ILE A 333 30.49 32.50 3.22
N TYR A 334 31.59 33.05 2.79
CA TYR A 334 32.09 32.89 1.42
C TYR A 334 33.14 31.80 1.31
N VAL A 335 33.06 31.00 0.22
CA VAL A 335 34.02 29.96 -0.17
C VAL A 335 34.57 30.28 -1.55
N GLY A 336 35.88 30.15 -1.72
CA GLY A 336 36.58 30.46 -2.98
C GLY A 336 37.15 31.87 -2.96
N GLU A 337 37.07 32.59 -4.07
CA GLU A 337 37.72 33.92 -4.24
C GLU A 337 37.23 34.92 -3.16
N GLY A 338 38.19 35.37 -2.35
CA GLY A 338 37.92 36.28 -1.23
C GLY A 338 37.28 35.64 0.01
N GLY A 339 37.23 34.31 0.09
CA GLY A 339 36.61 33.55 1.20
C GLY A 339 37.48 32.41 1.72
N LEU A 340 36.86 31.45 2.40
CA LEU A 340 37.47 30.21 2.88
C LEU A 340 37.85 29.30 1.71
N LYS A 341 38.88 28.45 1.89
CA LYS A 341 39.35 27.54 0.83
C LYS A 341 38.45 26.31 0.68
N GLY A 342 37.89 25.80 1.79
CA GLY A 342 37.10 24.57 1.83
C GLY A 342 35.63 24.80 2.15
N ILE A 343 34.75 24.03 1.51
CA ILE A 343 33.30 24.07 1.75
C ILE A 343 32.99 23.53 3.15
N ASN A 344 33.63 22.41 3.54
CA ASN A 344 33.42 21.84 4.89
C ASN A 344 33.94 22.76 6.01
N GLU A 345 35.02 23.55 5.76
CA GLU A 345 35.48 24.56 6.70
C GLU A 345 34.43 25.65 6.90
N ALA A 346 33.81 26.11 5.81
CA ALA A 346 32.71 27.08 5.86
C ALA A 346 31.51 26.54 6.62
N ILE A 347 31.08 25.29 6.34
CA ILE A 347 29.99 24.62 7.04
C ILE A 347 30.32 24.48 8.53
N LYS A 348 31.54 24.13 8.90
CA LYS A 348 31.97 24.04 10.30
C LYS A 348 31.84 25.38 11.03
N SER A 349 32.15 26.49 10.36
CA SER A 349 32.08 27.85 10.93
C SER A 349 30.64 28.43 10.95
N ALA A 350 29.74 27.88 10.13
CA ALA A 350 28.34 28.30 10.01
C ALA A 350 27.52 27.93 11.23
N LYS A 351 26.41 28.63 11.47
CA LYS A 351 25.33 28.31 12.41
C LYS A 351 24.05 28.03 11.65
N ASP A 352 23.09 27.39 12.30
CA ASP A 352 21.76 27.21 11.69
C ASP A 352 21.16 28.57 11.28
N GLY A 353 20.64 28.64 10.05
CA GLY A 353 20.14 29.84 9.43
C GLY A 353 21.19 30.62 8.59
N ASP A 354 22.48 30.29 8.64
CA ASP A 354 23.51 30.93 7.84
C ASP A 354 23.46 30.49 6.37
N THR A 355 24.02 31.33 5.46
CA THR A 355 24.25 31.01 4.06
C THR A 355 25.73 30.74 3.81
N VAL A 356 26.06 29.62 3.17
CA VAL A 356 27.40 29.32 2.63
C VAL A 356 27.36 29.57 1.12
N GLU A 357 27.99 30.64 0.68
CA GLU A 357 28.10 31.03 -0.72
C GLU A 357 29.37 30.52 -1.34
N ILE A 358 29.23 29.54 -2.25
CA ILE A 358 30.38 28.92 -2.96
C ILE A 358 30.54 29.66 -4.27
N ARG A 359 31.69 30.34 -4.42
CA ARG A 359 32.03 31.11 -5.64
C ARG A 359 32.69 30.22 -6.67
N GLY A 360 32.69 30.65 -7.92
CA GLY A 360 33.30 29.94 -9.05
C GLY A 360 34.64 29.29 -8.70
N GLY A 361 34.91 28.16 -9.32
CA GLY A 361 36.09 27.34 -9.04
C GLY A 361 35.79 25.84 -9.09
N GLU A 362 36.80 25.00 -8.95
CA GLU A 362 36.66 23.56 -8.86
C GLU A 362 37.03 23.09 -7.45
N TYR A 363 36.12 22.30 -6.87
CA TYR A 363 36.20 21.76 -5.49
C TYR A 363 36.16 20.24 -5.54
N SER A 364 37.10 19.58 -4.88
CA SER A 364 37.23 18.11 -4.88
C SER A 364 37.19 17.58 -3.44
N GLU A 365 36.10 17.87 -2.74
CA GLU A 365 35.88 17.40 -1.37
C GLU A 365 34.45 16.82 -1.23
N GLU A 366 34.30 15.78 -0.40
CA GLU A 366 33.01 15.29 0.04
C GLU A 366 32.39 16.29 1.02
N VAL A 367 31.24 16.85 0.69
CA VAL A 367 30.59 17.91 1.48
C VAL A 367 29.54 17.29 2.41
N ILE A 368 29.69 17.50 3.73
CA ILE A 368 28.76 17.01 4.73
C ILE A 368 27.99 18.19 5.34
N VAL A 369 26.70 18.28 5.05
CA VAL A 369 25.81 19.36 5.56
C VAL A 369 25.05 18.84 6.76
N ASN A 370 25.58 19.17 7.95
CA ASN A 370 25.03 18.77 9.25
C ASN A 370 24.41 19.93 10.07
N LYS A 371 24.15 21.04 9.39
CA LYS A 371 23.49 22.23 9.94
C LYS A 371 22.37 22.69 9.01
N SER A 372 21.37 23.37 9.57
CA SER A 372 20.23 23.90 8.81
C SER A 372 20.64 25.20 8.13
N ILE A 373 21.35 25.09 6.99
CA ILE A 373 21.97 26.21 6.27
C ILE A 373 21.58 26.21 4.80
N HIS A 374 21.82 27.35 4.16
CA HIS A 374 21.66 27.53 2.70
C HIS A 374 23.02 27.41 2.01
N ILE A 375 23.20 26.39 1.18
CA ILE A 375 24.36 26.22 0.29
C ILE A 375 24.01 26.82 -1.06
N LYS A 376 24.71 27.88 -1.46
CA LYS A 376 24.42 28.64 -2.69
C LYS A 376 25.65 28.75 -3.58
N GLY A 377 25.51 28.28 -4.82
CA GLY A 377 26.52 28.42 -5.85
C GLY A 377 26.39 29.75 -6.59
N ILE A 378 27.52 30.46 -6.80
CA ILE A 378 27.61 31.68 -7.58
C ILE A 378 28.71 31.52 -8.63
N ASN A 379 28.45 31.96 -9.86
CA ASN A 379 29.38 31.83 -10.98
C ASN A 379 29.75 30.38 -11.31
N ASN A 380 28.73 29.47 -11.22
CA ASN A 380 28.84 28.07 -11.62
C ASN A 380 29.98 27.27 -10.96
N PRO A 381 30.10 27.19 -9.63
CA PRO A 381 31.10 26.37 -8.97
C PRO A 381 30.95 24.89 -9.36
N LEU A 382 32.08 24.22 -9.59
CA LEU A 382 32.11 22.81 -9.96
C LEU A 382 32.59 21.96 -8.78
N LEU A 383 31.72 21.08 -8.28
CA LEU A 383 32.08 20.09 -7.28
C LEU A 383 32.29 18.74 -7.99
N ARG A 384 33.48 18.19 -7.87
CA ARG A 384 33.83 16.93 -8.54
C ARG A 384 34.37 15.91 -7.55
N LEU A 385 33.82 14.69 -7.61
CA LEU A 385 34.40 13.52 -6.93
C LEU A 385 34.52 12.33 -7.88
N GLU A 386 35.54 11.53 -7.68
CA GLU A 386 35.69 10.28 -8.42
C GLU A 386 34.64 9.24 -7.98
N ARG A 387 34.37 9.13 -6.69
CA ARG A 387 33.40 8.18 -6.10
C ARG A 387 32.82 8.74 -4.81
N GLY A 388 31.73 8.14 -4.33
CA GLY A 388 31.04 8.51 -3.08
C GLY A 388 29.99 9.59 -3.28
N ASN A 389 29.51 10.15 -2.20
CA ASN A 389 28.51 11.22 -2.25
C ASN A 389 29.23 12.58 -2.37
N ILE A 390 28.86 13.39 -3.37
CA ILE A 390 29.46 14.73 -3.49
C ILE A 390 28.94 15.60 -2.34
N ILE A 391 27.61 15.57 -2.09
CA ILE A 391 26.98 16.27 -0.97
C ILE A 391 26.12 15.27 -0.18
N THR A 392 26.36 15.18 1.13
CA THR A 392 25.54 14.41 2.07
C THR A 392 24.83 15.37 3.01
N VAL A 393 23.50 15.35 3.02
CA VAL A 393 22.65 16.17 3.92
C VAL A 393 22.19 15.32 5.08
N THR A 394 22.51 15.74 6.29
CA THR A 394 22.11 15.03 7.54
C THR A 394 21.21 15.85 8.45
N LYS A 395 20.91 17.10 8.08
CA LYS A 395 20.10 18.03 8.87
C LYS A 395 18.87 18.48 8.09
N GLU A 396 17.77 18.72 8.77
CA GLU A 396 16.55 19.26 8.19
C GLU A 396 16.67 20.74 7.79
N GLY A 397 15.79 21.18 6.87
CA GLY A 397 15.70 22.59 6.44
C GLY A 397 16.88 23.11 5.63
N VAL A 398 17.74 22.23 5.12
CA VAL A 398 18.87 22.60 4.25
C VAL A 398 18.36 23.01 2.87
N VAL A 399 18.95 24.07 2.29
CA VAL A 399 18.72 24.48 0.90
C VAL A 399 20.00 24.34 0.11
N ILE A 400 19.96 23.71 -1.07
CA ILE A 400 21.10 23.54 -1.99
C ILE A 400 20.69 24.07 -3.36
N GLU A 401 21.39 25.10 -3.83
CA GLU A 401 21.08 25.70 -5.14
C GLU A 401 22.30 26.18 -5.91
N GLY A 402 22.18 26.20 -7.26
CA GLY A 402 23.14 26.85 -8.16
C GLY A 402 24.49 26.14 -8.33
N LEU A 403 24.60 24.85 -8.02
CA LEU A 403 25.83 24.09 -8.09
C LEU A 403 25.93 23.25 -9.37
N ASN A 404 27.16 23.03 -9.85
CA ASN A 404 27.47 21.99 -10.83
C ASN A 404 28.16 20.81 -10.13
N LEU A 405 27.62 19.62 -10.29
CA LEU A 405 28.07 18.40 -9.62
C LEU A 405 28.44 17.34 -10.66
N VAL A 406 29.66 16.79 -10.60
CA VAL A 406 30.15 15.81 -11.59
C VAL A 406 30.86 14.67 -10.90
N HIS A 407 30.57 13.42 -11.29
CA HIS A 407 31.35 12.24 -10.89
C HIS A 407 32.43 11.91 -11.91
N GLY A 408 33.53 11.29 -11.44
CA GLY A 408 34.54 10.71 -12.28
C GLY A 408 34.04 9.49 -13.10
N ARG A 409 34.87 8.97 -14.00
CA ARG A 409 34.46 7.88 -14.90
C ARG A 409 34.30 6.52 -14.22
N ASN A 410 34.96 6.29 -13.08
CA ASN A 410 35.01 4.98 -12.40
C ASN A 410 33.90 4.73 -11.36
N VAL A 411 32.71 5.29 -11.57
CA VAL A 411 31.56 5.12 -10.64
C VAL A 411 30.57 4.02 -11.05
N ALA A 412 30.74 3.42 -12.22
CA ALA A 412 29.85 2.34 -12.67
C ALA A 412 29.79 1.18 -11.64
N GLY A 413 28.59 0.72 -11.32
CA GLY A 413 28.39 -0.33 -10.31
C GLY A 413 28.53 0.12 -8.84
N THR A 414 28.75 1.41 -8.57
CA THR A 414 28.79 1.97 -7.21
C THR A 414 27.46 2.65 -6.85
N GLN A 415 27.22 2.91 -5.56
CA GLN A 415 26.09 3.72 -5.08
C GLN A 415 26.44 5.21 -4.95
N SER A 416 27.42 5.70 -5.74
CA SER A 416 27.86 7.10 -5.74
C SER A 416 26.72 8.04 -6.12
N THR A 417 26.41 8.99 -5.24
CA THR A 417 25.27 9.92 -5.37
C THR A 417 25.76 11.37 -5.40
N ALA A 418 25.24 12.19 -6.31
CA ALA A 418 25.63 13.59 -6.33
C ALA A 418 25.10 14.34 -5.09
N ILE A 419 23.83 14.21 -4.77
CA ILE A 419 23.23 14.77 -3.55
C ILE A 419 22.46 13.67 -2.81
N PHE A 420 22.97 13.26 -1.66
CA PHE A 420 22.35 12.27 -0.79
C PHE A 420 21.68 12.93 0.41
N ILE A 421 20.38 12.77 0.56
CA ILE A 421 19.58 13.29 1.66
C ILE A 421 19.28 12.13 2.61
N SER A 422 19.98 12.11 3.75
CA SER A 422 19.92 11.00 4.70
C SER A 422 18.61 11.00 5.50
N LYS A 423 18.33 9.88 6.12
CA LYS A 423 17.15 9.67 6.97
C LYS A 423 16.97 10.80 8.00
N GLY A 424 15.75 11.36 8.06
CA GLY A 424 15.36 12.39 9.02
C GLY A 424 15.78 13.82 8.63
N ALA A 425 16.49 14.03 7.52
CA ALA A 425 16.72 15.35 6.94
C ALA A 425 15.46 15.82 6.23
N ASN A 426 14.48 16.31 6.98
CA ASN A 426 13.18 16.77 6.47
C ASN A 426 13.25 18.19 5.89
N ASN A 427 12.27 18.53 5.03
CA ASN A 427 12.13 19.86 4.46
C ASN A 427 13.39 20.39 3.74
N VAL A 428 14.20 19.48 3.17
CA VAL A 428 15.35 19.83 2.36
C VAL A 428 14.89 20.31 0.99
N ILE A 429 15.50 21.40 0.50
CA ILE A 429 15.23 21.96 -0.83
C ILE A 429 16.47 21.83 -1.69
N VAL A 430 16.34 21.14 -2.84
CA VAL A 430 17.41 21.01 -3.84
C VAL A 430 16.89 21.64 -5.13
N ARG A 431 17.45 22.78 -5.52
CA ARG A 431 16.92 23.48 -6.68
C ARG A 431 17.97 24.12 -7.58
N ASN A 432 17.66 24.20 -8.87
CA ASN A 432 18.49 24.89 -9.87
C ASN A 432 19.96 24.41 -9.90
N ASN A 433 20.22 23.13 -9.63
CA ASN A 433 21.53 22.54 -9.75
C ASN A 433 21.67 21.80 -11.08
N ARG A 434 22.91 21.65 -11.55
CA ARG A 434 23.25 20.87 -12.72
C ARG A 434 24.14 19.68 -12.32
N LEU A 435 23.64 18.47 -12.51
CA LEU A 435 24.28 17.22 -12.18
C LEU A 435 24.60 16.48 -13.48
N LYS A 436 25.87 16.19 -13.73
CA LYS A 436 26.30 15.55 -14.97
C LYS A 436 27.18 14.35 -14.71
N ASP A 437 27.09 13.36 -15.60
CA ASP A 437 27.84 12.10 -15.52
C ASP A 437 27.69 11.35 -14.19
N VAL A 438 26.51 11.49 -13.56
CA VAL A 438 26.21 10.90 -12.25
C VAL A 438 25.69 9.46 -12.34
N MET A 439 26.00 8.64 -11.33
CA MET A 439 25.30 7.35 -11.14
C MET A 439 23.94 7.61 -10.53
N PHE A 440 23.87 8.11 -9.30
CA PHE A 440 22.63 8.61 -8.72
C PHE A 440 22.72 10.13 -8.65
N GLY A 441 21.68 10.82 -9.15
CA GLY A 441 21.65 12.27 -9.10
C GLY A 441 21.28 12.76 -7.71
N ILE A 442 20.01 12.71 -7.36
CA ILE A 442 19.49 13.11 -6.05
C ILE A 442 18.79 11.91 -5.42
N TRP A 443 19.24 11.51 -4.24
CA TRP A 443 18.66 10.38 -3.51
C TRP A 443 18.21 10.83 -2.12
N ALA A 444 16.92 10.72 -1.83
CA ALA A 444 16.34 11.02 -0.53
C ALA A 444 15.74 9.75 0.09
N ILE A 445 16.07 9.49 1.37
CA ILE A 445 15.63 8.30 2.08
C ILE A 445 15.02 8.64 3.45
N SER A 446 13.80 8.14 3.69
CA SER A 446 13.05 8.29 4.96
C SER A 446 12.94 9.77 5.40
N ASN A 447 12.41 10.61 4.53
CA ASN A 447 12.28 12.05 4.72
C ASN A 447 10.80 12.49 4.59
N ARG A 448 10.54 13.72 5.00
CA ARG A 448 9.25 14.37 4.80
C ARG A 448 9.45 15.78 4.22
N GLY A 449 8.59 16.16 3.26
CA GLY A 449 8.55 17.51 2.71
C GLY A 449 9.78 17.91 1.89
N VAL A 450 10.53 16.95 1.33
CA VAL A 450 11.67 17.23 0.44
C VAL A 450 11.16 17.87 -0.86
N ARG A 451 11.85 18.93 -1.32
CA ARG A 451 11.53 19.63 -2.56
C ARG A 451 12.72 19.56 -3.52
N ILE A 452 12.48 19.08 -4.74
CA ILE A 452 13.48 18.94 -5.80
C ILE A 452 12.96 19.69 -7.03
N GLU A 453 13.53 20.86 -7.32
CA GLU A 453 12.92 21.82 -8.23
C GLU A 453 13.90 22.36 -9.25
N GLY A 454 13.55 22.34 -10.54
CA GLY A 454 14.33 23.01 -11.60
C GLY A 454 15.76 22.49 -11.79
N ASN A 455 16.07 21.28 -11.35
CA ASN A 455 17.41 20.70 -11.55
C ASN A 455 17.55 20.07 -12.93
N VAL A 456 18.76 20.10 -13.47
CA VAL A 456 19.12 19.37 -14.68
C VAL A 456 20.02 18.21 -14.28
N VAL A 457 19.56 16.98 -14.53
CA VAL A 457 20.29 15.77 -14.16
C VAL A 457 20.55 14.95 -15.42
N GLU A 458 21.80 14.70 -15.72
CA GLU A 458 22.25 13.87 -16.84
C GLU A 458 23.02 12.67 -16.29
N GLY A 459 22.47 11.48 -16.53
CA GLY A 459 23.13 10.23 -16.19
C GLY A 459 24.19 9.84 -17.24
N ARG A 460 24.52 8.56 -17.29
CA ARG A 460 25.60 8.02 -18.13
C ARG A 460 25.03 7.42 -19.41
N LYS A 461 25.01 8.22 -20.48
CA LYS A 461 24.49 7.81 -21.79
C LYS A 461 25.23 6.62 -22.38
N GLU A 462 26.54 6.52 -22.14
CA GLU A 462 27.42 5.48 -22.66
C GLU A 462 27.17 4.08 -22.09
N LEU A 463 26.47 3.99 -20.93
CA LEU A 463 26.11 2.73 -20.31
C LEU A 463 24.75 2.24 -20.83
N GLU A 464 24.54 0.91 -20.85
CA GLU A 464 23.21 0.34 -21.02
C GLU A 464 22.31 0.68 -19.84
N TYR A 465 21.00 0.72 -20.05
CA TYR A 465 20.00 1.14 -19.03
C TYR A 465 20.22 0.48 -17.66
N ASN A 466 20.45 -0.82 -17.63
CA ASN A 466 20.56 -1.59 -16.38
C ASN A 466 21.81 -1.25 -15.53
N TYR A 467 22.83 -0.70 -16.15
CA TYR A 467 24.07 -0.29 -15.48
C TYR A 467 24.09 1.18 -15.07
N ARG A 468 23.06 1.96 -15.42
CA ARG A 468 22.89 3.34 -14.99
C ARG A 468 22.24 3.38 -13.61
N GLY A 469 22.41 4.48 -12.88
CA GLY A 469 21.65 4.79 -11.67
C GLY A 469 20.40 5.65 -11.97
N ASN A 470 19.69 6.05 -10.96
CA ASN A 470 18.49 6.88 -11.09
C ASN A 470 18.84 8.37 -11.05
N CYS A 471 18.16 9.21 -11.86
CA CYS A 471 18.37 10.65 -11.79
C CYS A 471 17.84 11.22 -10.47
N ILE A 472 16.60 10.87 -10.09
CA ILE A 472 16.01 11.16 -8.79
C ILE A 472 15.52 9.85 -8.19
N TYR A 473 15.88 9.60 -6.93
CA TYR A 473 15.46 8.42 -6.19
C TYR A 473 14.85 8.83 -4.85
N LEU A 474 13.57 8.54 -4.66
CA LEU A 474 12.84 8.79 -3.43
C LEU A 474 12.43 7.46 -2.79
N THR A 475 12.92 7.19 -1.60
CA THR A 475 12.58 6.00 -0.82
C THR A 475 11.99 6.44 0.51
N ASP A 476 10.75 6.07 0.82
CA ASP A 476 10.06 6.48 2.04
C ASP A 476 10.11 8.02 2.25
N ALA A 477 9.95 8.77 1.16
CA ALA A 477 9.96 10.22 1.16
C ALA A 477 8.53 10.75 1.09
N GLN A 478 7.95 11.08 2.25
CA GLN A 478 6.56 11.49 2.38
C GLN A 478 6.37 12.96 1.98
N GLU A 479 5.24 13.27 1.31
CA GLU A 479 4.89 14.64 0.91
C GLU A 479 5.97 15.34 0.06
N ALA A 480 6.74 14.57 -0.71
CA ALA A 480 7.80 15.10 -1.57
C ALA A 480 7.21 15.89 -2.75
N ILE A 481 7.87 17.01 -3.10
CA ILE A 481 7.53 17.82 -4.26
C ILE A 481 8.70 17.76 -5.25
N VAL A 482 8.43 17.26 -6.45
CA VAL A 482 9.43 17.17 -7.53
C VAL A 482 8.89 17.90 -8.75
N SER A 483 9.45 19.06 -9.09
CA SER A 483 8.85 19.91 -10.12
C SER A 483 9.87 20.57 -11.06
N GLY A 484 9.51 20.63 -12.34
CA GLY A 484 10.28 21.37 -13.35
C GLY A 484 11.72 20.87 -13.59
N ASN A 485 12.01 19.60 -13.25
CA ASN A 485 13.34 19.03 -13.47
C ASN A 485 13.46 18.48 -14.89
N ARG A 486 14.69 18.56 -15.46
CA ARG A 486 15.04 17.92 -16.73
C ARG A 486 15.99 16.75 -16.45
N LEU A 487 15.56 15.52 -16.77
CA LEU A 487 16.23 14.28 -16.39
C LEU A 487 16.50 13.43 -17.63
N ASN A 488 17.77 13.13 -17.88
CA ASN A 488 18.16 12.42 -19.09
C ASN A 488 19.14 11.28 -18.81
N TYR A 489 19.03 10.21 -19.60
CA TYR A 489 20.00 9.10 -19.69
C TYR A 489 20.28 8.38 -18.36
N CYS A 490 19.30 8.29 -17.49
CA CYS A 490 19.37 7.49 -16.26
C CYS A 490 18.80 6.07 -16.47
N ARG A 491 18.96 5.20 -15.49
CA ARG A 491 18.22 3.93 -15.46
C ARG A 491 16.73 4.25 -15.39
N ASP A 492 16.29 4.91 -14.35
CA ASP A 492 14.99 5.50 -14.24
C ASP A 492 15.15 7.01 -14.04
N GLY A 493 14.39 7.82 -14.78
CA GLY A 493 14.44 9.28 -14.64
C GLY A 493 14.07 9.67 -13.22
N MET A 494 12.93 9.11 -12.74
CA MET A 494 12.58 9.12 -11.32
C MET A 494 12.18 7.71 -10.88
N TYR A 495 12.74 7.26 -9.75
CA TYR A 495 12.24 6.10 -9.05
C TYR A 495 11.71 6.51 -7.69
N VAL A 496 10.44 6.22 -7.43
CA VAL A 496 9.71 6.65 -6.23
C VAL A 496 9.06 5.44 -5.59
N GLU A 497 9.48 5.09 -4.39
CA GLU A 497 8.94 3.93 -3.69
C GLU A 497 8.53 4.26 -2.26
N VAL A 498 7.43 3.65 -1.80
CA VAL A 498 6.89 3.79 -0.43
C VAL A 498 6.72 5.26 0.00
N SER A 499 6.50 6.15 -0.98
CA SER A 499 6.46 7.60 -0.78
C SER A 499 5.04 8.11 -1.06
N HIS A 500 4.29 8.42 -0.02
CA HIS A 500 2.88 8.79 -0.13
C HIS A 500 2.69 10.32 -0.16
N ASP A 501 1.53 10.76 -0.69
CA ASP A 501 1.11 12.16 -0.70
C ASP A 501 2.08 13.11 -1.45
N GLY A 502 2.93 12.56 -2.33
CA GLY A 502 3.89 13.31 -3.12
C GLY A 502 3.27 13.95 -4.36
N ARG A 503 3.89 15.04 -4.83
CA ARG A 503 3.49 15.74 -6.06
C ARG A 503 4.67 15.81 -7.04
N ILE A 504 4.50 15.23 -8.21
CA ILE A 504 5.51 15.16 -9.28
C ILE A 504 4.95 15.86 -10.51
N THR A 505 5.41 17.09 -10.79
CA THR A 505 4.74 17.96 -11.75
C THR A 505 5.70 18.66 -12.72
N GLY A 506 5.33 18.74 -14.00
CA GLY A 506 6.05 19.55 -15.00
C GLY A 506 7.49 19.11 -15.26
N ASN A 507 7.84 17.85 -15.01
CA ASN A 507 9.19 17.35 -15.26
C ASN A 507 9.34 16.84 -16.70
N GLU A 508 10.54 16.97 -17.27
CA GLU A 508 10.91 16.52 -18.61
C GLU A 508 11.91 15.37 -18.52
N ILE A 509 11.57 14.21 -19.11
CA ILE A 509 12.31 12.98 -18.90
C ILE A 509 12.52 12.23 -20.20
N SER A 510 13.78 11.96 -20.56
CA SER A 510 14.08 11.20 -21.78
C SER A 510 15.26 10.25 -21.68
N GLY A 511 15.37 9.33 -22.63
CA GLY A 511 16.53 8.44 -22.79
C GLY A 511 16.76 7.48 -21.63
N SER A 512 15.74 7.21 -20.81
CA SER A 512 15.79 6.35 -19.63
C SER A 512 15.06 5.02 -19.85
N ARG A 513 15.24 4.06 -18.95
CA ARG A 513 14.44 2.82 -18.95
C ARG A 513 12.98 3.13 -18.63
N TYR A 514 12.71 3.74 -17.49
CA TYR A 514 11.44 4.35 -17.14
C TYR A 514 11.63 5.86 -17.00
N ALA A 515 10.72 6.64 -17.56
CA ALA A 515 10.74 8.07 -17.28
C ALA A 515 10.36 8.32 -15.82
N LEU A 516 9.20 7.88 -15.42
CA LEU A 516 8.73 7.85 -14.03
C LEU A 516 8.36 6.43 -13.66
N HIS A 517 8.95 5.93 -12.59
CA HIS A 517 8.69 4.60 -12.03
C HIS A 517 8.27 4.73 -10.57
N THR A 518 7.04 4.37 -10.26
CA THR A 518 6.54 4.41 -8.89
C THR A 518 6.15 3.03 -8.38
N MET A 519 6.45 2.75 -7.12
CA MET A 519 6.04 1.53 -6.43
C MET A 519 5.53 1.86 -5.03
N TRP A 520 4.31 1.41 -4.71
CA TRP A 520 3.66 1.63 -3.41
C TRP A 520 3.54 3.12 -3.02
N VAL A 521 3.12 3.94 -3.98
CA VAL A 521 2.90 5.39 -3.79
C VAL A 521 1.41 5.69 -3.77
N ASP A 522 0.82 5.80 -2.60
CA ASP A 522 -0.60 6.13 -2.46
C ASP A 522 -0.82 7.65 -2.47
N ARG A 523 -1.93 8.09 -3.06
CA ARG A 523 -2.34 9.51 -3.16
C ARG A 523 -1.29 10.42 -3.81
N GLY A 524 -0.48 9.85 -4.69
CA GLY A 524 0.49 10.61 -5.49
C GLY A 524 -0.20 11.39 -6.60
N VAL A 525 0.28 12.61 -6.86
CA VAL A 525 -0.17 13.46 -7.98
C VAL A 525 0.95 13.52 -9.02
N PHE A 526 0.67 12.99 -10.21
CA PHE A 526 1.59 12.96 -11.35
C PHE A 526 1.01 13.81 -12.47
N GLU A 527 1.47 15.07 -12.60
CA GLU A 527 0.76 16.05 -13.39
C GLU A 527 1.70 16.77 -14.36
N ASN A 528 1.26 16.95 -15.61
CA ASN A 528 1.93 17.75 -16.65
C ASN A 528 3.40 17.34 -16.91
N ASN A 529 3.78 16.08 -16.64
CA ASN A 529 5.10 15.58 -16.94
C ASN A 529 5.21 15.17 -18.42
N ARG A 530 6.41 15.29 -18.99
CA ARG A 530 6.72 14.94 -20.37
C ARG A 530 7.72 13.81 -20.41
N ALA A 531 7.37 12.70 -21.05
CA ALA A 531 8.18 11.49 -21.16
C ALA A 531 8.33 11.08 -22.63
N TRP A 532 9.56 11.08 -23.13
CA TRP A 532 9.82 10.68 -24.52
C TRP A 532 11.14 9.91 -24.67
N GLU A 533 11.22 9.08 -25.72
CA GLU A 533 12.41 8.26 -26.02
C GLU A 533 12.89 7.36 -24.86
N ASN A 534 12.01 6.99 -23.95
CA ASN A 534 12.30 6.03 -22.90
C ASN A 534 11.95 4.59 -23.36
N LEU A 535 12.34 3.59 -22.60
CA LEU A 535 11.79 2.25 -22.81
C LEU A 535 10.29 2.22 -22.40
N VAL A 536 9.96 2.82 -21.27
CA VAL A 536 8.60 3.01 -20.77
C VAL A 536 8.44 4.48 -20.36
N GLY A 537 7.30 5.09 -20.68
CA GLY A 537 6.95 6.42 -20.21
C GLY A 537 6.71 6.44 -18.70
N LEU A 538 5.47 6.54 -18.26
CA LEU A 538 5.12 6.53 -16.86
C LEU A 538 4.66 5.13 -16.41
N ALA A 539 5.35 4.55 -15.46
CA ALA A 539 5.02 3.28 -14.82
C ALA A 539 4.54 3.52 -13.38
N ILE A 540 3.25 3.41 -13.18
CA ILE A 540 2.59 3.66 -11.89
C ILE A 540 2.12 2.32 -11.34
N MET A 541 2.79 1.85 -10.29
CA MET A 541 2.60 0.48 -9.82
C MET A 541 2.27 0.43 -8.33
N TYR A 542 1.35 -0.50 -7.96
CA TYR A 542 0.97 -0.79 -6.58
C TYR A 542 0.48 0.46 -5.81
N THR A 543 -0.34 1.29 -6.44
CA THR A 543 -0.77 2.58 -5.91
C THR A 543 -2.27 2.66 -5.71
N LYS A 544 -2.71 3.50 -4.78
CA LYS A 544 -4.12 3.77 -4.51
C LYS A 544 -4.39 5.27 -4.53
N GLN A 545 -5.55 5.64 -5.11
CA GLN A 545 -6.06 7.01 -5.08
C GLN A 545 -5.05 8.04 -5.62
N SER A 546 -4.31 7.67 -6.65
CA SER A 546 -3.34 8.56 -7.30
C SER A 546 -3.95 9.24 -8.52
N GLU A 547 -3.49 10.44 -8.80
CA GLU A 547 -3.92 11.28 -9.91
C GLU A 547 -2.83 11.31 -10.98
N ILE A 548 -3.17 10.91 -12.21
CA ILE A 548 -2.29 10.91 -13.39
C ILE A 548 -2.94 11.83 -14.42
N ILE A 549 -2.55 13.11 -14.42
CA ILE A 549 -3.31 14.15 -15.12
C ILE A 549 -2.41 14.94 -16.09
N GLY A 550 -2.89 15.16 -17.31
CA GLY A 550 -2.27 16.05 -18.27
C GLY A 550 -0.85 15.68 -18.71
N ASN A 551 -0.40 14.45 -18.49
CA ASN A 551 0.95 14.05 -18.87
C ASN A 551 1.04 13.79 -20.37
N LEU A 552 2.21 14.11 -20.96
CA LEU A 552 2.56 13.75 -22.32
C LEU A 552 3.54 12.59 -22.34
N SER A 553 3.13 11.48 -22.93
CA SER A 553 3.97 10.27 -23.08
C SER A 553 4.05 9.90 -24.56
N THR A 554 5.20 10.15 -25.18
CA THR A 554 5.33 9.99 -26.64
C THR A 554 6.60 9.26 -27.06
N GLY A 555 6.48 8.40 -28.07
CA GLY A 555 7.64 7.72 -28.69
C GLY A 555 8.43 6.83 -27.74
N ASN A 556 7.83 6.33 -26.67
CA ASN A 556 8.48 5.35 -25.81
C ASN A 556 8.42 3.96 -26.43
N LYS A 557 9.48 3.17 -26.27
CA LYS A 557 9.67 1.91 -27.02
C LYS A 557 8.61 0.85 -26.73
N THR A 558 8.07 0.82 -25.50
CA THR A 558 7.11 -0.21 -25.11
C THR A 558 5.76 0.35 -24.66
N HIS A 559 5.71 1.08 -23.57
CA HIS A 559 4.47 1.58 -22.98
C HIS A 559 4.50 3.10 -22.82
N GLY A 560 3.40 3.78 -23.13
CA GLY A 560 3.20 5.18 -22.79
C GLY A 560 2.87 5.34 -21.31
N LEU A 561 1.74 4.82 -20.89
CA LEU A 561 1.32 4.72 -19.49
C LEU A 561 1.18 3.24 -19.11
N LEU A 562 1.89 2.80 -18.08
CA LEU A 562 1.87 1.45 -17.56
C LEU A 562 1.32 1.48 -16.14
N LEU A 563 0.12 0.94 -15.93
CA LEU A 563 -0.57 0.90 -14.64
C LEU A 563 -0.68 -0.55 -14.16
N ILE A 564 -0.02 -0.86 -13.05
CA ILE A 564 -0.04 -2.19 -12.44
C ILE A 564 -0.59 -2.10 -11.03
N GLN A 565 -1.64 -2.85 -10.73
CA GLN A 565 -2.30 -2.87 -9.41
C GLN A 565 -2.62 -1.45 -8.90
N THR A 566 -3.12 -0.61 -9.81
CA THR A 566 -3.60 0.73 -9.49
C THR A 566 -5.06 0.66 -9.08
N VAL A 567 -5.38 1.22 -7.92
CA VAL A 567 -6.72 1.15 -7.34
C VAL A 567 -7.28 2.54 -7.09
N ARG A 568 -8.46 2.84 -7.65
CA ARG A 568 -9.13 4.14 -7.52
C ARG A 568 -8.26 5.32 -7.97
N GLY A 569 -7.49 5.10 -9.04
CA GLY A 569 -6.71 6.14 -9.69
C GLY A 569 -7.56 6.97 -10.65
N GLU A 570 -7.21 8.24 -10.82
CA GLU A 570 -7.78 9.14 -11.83
C GLU A 570 -6.75 9.35 -12.94
N ILE A 571 -7.04 8.86 -14.12
CA ILE A 571 -6.19 8.94 -15.31
C ILE A 571 -6.88 9.87 -16.31
N LYS A 572 -6.53 11.16 -16.27
CA LYS A 572 -7.28 12.19 -16.98
C LYS A 572 -6.42 13.05 -17.91
N ASP A 573 -7.00 13.41 -19.04
CA ASP A 573 -6.45 14.41 -19.98
C ASP A 573 -5.00 14.17 -20.40
N ASN A 574 -4.52 12.92 -20.30
CA ASN A 574 -3.18 12.56 -20.74
C ASN A 574 -3.12 12.42 -22.25
N VAL A 575 -1.97 12.75 -22.81
CA VAL A 575 -1.65 12.63 -24.24
C VAL A 575 -0.64 11.49 -24.43
N VAL A 576 -1.05 10.43 -25.10
CA VAL A 576 -0.28 9.18 -25.24
C VAL A 576 -0.14 8.82 -26.70
N ILE A 577 1.04 9.09 -27.30
CA ILE A 577 1.22 9.05 -28.75
C ILE A 577 2.44 8.22 -29.15
N GLY A 578 2.30 7.37 -30.19
CA GLY A 578 3.42 6.72 -30.86
C GLY A 578 4.21 5.74 -29.98
N ASN A 579 3.55 5.05 -29.06
CA ASN A 579 4.13 3.98 -28.24
C ASN A 579 3.72 2.61 -28.78
N THR A 580 4.42 1.54 -28.42
CA THR A 580 3.95 0.18 -28.77
C THR A 580 2.62 -0.10 -28.09
N LYS A 581 2.48 0.23 -26.78
CA LYS A 581 1.21 0.23 -26.07
C LYS A 581 0.98 1.61 -25.50
N GLY A 582 -0.16 2.22 -25.80
CA GLY A 582 -0.53 3.53 -25.28
C GLY A 582 -0.76 3.45 -23.78
N LEU A 583 -1.91 2.95 -23.36
CA LEU A 583 -2.27 2.75 -21.94
C LEU A 583 -2.39 1.26 -21.65
N PHE A 584 -1.73 0.78 -20.62
CA PHE A 584 -1.80 -0.60 -20.17
C PHE A 584 -2.29 -0.68 -18.72
N LEU A 585 -3.39 -1.37 -18.50
CA LEU A 585 -3.99 -1.68 -17.20
C LEU A 585 -3.77 -3.17 -16.88
N TYR A 586 -3.07 -3.47 -15.79
CA TYR A 586 -2.85 -4.83 -15.32
C TYR A 586 -3.23 -4.96 -13.84
N ASN A 587 -4.13 -5.87 -13.50
CA ASN A 587 -4.69 -6.04 -12.15
C ASN A 587 -5.14 -4.70 -11.51
N SER A 588 -5.65 -3.77 -12.32
CA SER A 588 -5.98 -2.41 -11.92
C SER A 588 -7.49 -2.24 -11.84
N ILE A 589 -8.01 -1.80 -10.70
CA ILE A 589 -9.44 -1.85 -10.39
C ILE A 589 -9.98 -0.49 -9.90
N PHE A 590 -11.25 -0.21 -10.22
CA PHE A 590 -11.98 0.99 -9.80
C PHE A 590 -11.32 2.29 -10.27
N ASN A 591 -10.58 2.28 -11.37
CA ASN A 591 -9.94 3.47 -11.89
C ASN A 591 -10.87 4.22 -12.85
N LYS A 592 -10.68 5.53 -12.93
CA LYS A 592 -11.36 6.42 -13.86
C LYS A 592 -10.40 6.85 -14.96
N VAL A 593 -10.64 6.41 -16.18
CA VAL A 593 -9.87 6.77 -17.38
C VAL A 593 -10.73 7.72 -18.21
N GLU A 594 -10.44 9.01 -18.16
CA GLU A 594 -11.32 10.03 -18.73
C GLU A 594 -10.56 11.09 -19.53
N GLY A 595 -11.09 11.49 -20.68
CA GLY A 595 -10.60 12.63 -21.45
C GLY A 595 -9.22 12.43 -22.09
N ASN A 596 -8.64 11.25 -22.08
CA ASN A 596 -7.29 11.03 -22.61
C ASN A 596 -7.27 11.00 -24.14
N LEU A 597 -6.19 11.49 -24.74
CA LEU A 597 -5.87 11.33 -26.15
C LEU A 597 -4.89 10.18 -26.33
N ILE A 598 -5.34 9.08 -26.92
CA ILE A 598 -4.56 7.87 -27.18
C ILE A 598 -4.45 7.69 -28.68
N MET A 599 -3.30 8.04 -29.27
CA MET A 599 -3.19 8.21 -30.70
C MET A 599 -1.92 7.55 -31.26
N ASN A 600 -2.03 6.97 -32.46
CA ASN A 600 -0.91 6.43 -33.23
C ASN A 600 -0.06 5.40 -32.47
N ASN A 601 -0.65 4.62 -31.55
CA ASN A 601 0.03 3.51 -30.88
C ASN A 601 -0.26 2.20 -31.65
N ASN A 602 0.60 1.17 -31.51
CA ASN A 602 0.24 -0.14 -32.07
C ASN A 602 -0.98 -0.70 -31.33
N LEU A 603 -1.04 -0.53 -30.01
CA LEU A 603 -2.19 -0.89 -29.20
C LEU A 603 -2.59 0.31 -28.33
N GLY A 604 -3.78 0.87 -28.56
CA GLY A 604 -4.25 2.05 -27.86
C GLY A 604 -4.40 1.79 -26.36
N LEU A 605 -5.37 0.98 -25.96
CA LEU A 605 -5.57 0.56 -24.57
C LEU A 605 -5.50 -0.96 -24.46
N HIS A 606 -4.70 -1.46 -23.53
CA HIS A 606 -4.66 -2.87 -23.17
C HIS A 606 -5.10 -3.08 -21.72
N SER A 607 -6.27 -3.65 -21.53
CA SER A 607 -6.77 -4.06 -20.23
C SER A 607 -6.59 -5.56 -20.07
N TRP A 608 -5.80 -5.99 -19.05
CA TRP A 608 -5.43 -7.37 -18.85
C TRP A 608 -5.46 -7.78 -17.37
N GLY A 609 -5.66 -9.08 -17.16
CA GLY A 609 -5.41 -9.80 -15.91
C GLY A 609 -6.09 -9.20 -14.68
N GLY A 610 -7.40 -9.45 -14.46
CA GLY A 610 -8.07 -8.98 -13.23
C GLY A 610 -8.29 -7.46 -13.15
N SER A 611 -8.15 -6.73 -14.28
CA SER A 611 -8.55 -5.33 -14.32
C SER A 611 -10.06 -5.23 -14.40
N GLU A 612 -10.70 -4.81 -13.32
CA GLU A 612 -12.16 -4.85 -13.17
C GLU A 612 -12.70 -3.50 -12.64
N GLU A 613 -13.99 -3.23 -12.90
CA GLU A 613 -14.71 -2.06 -12.39
C GLU A 613 -14.03 -0.72 -12.74
N ASN A 614 -13.33 -0.65 -13.89
CA ASN A 614 -12.80 0.62 -14.35
C ASN A 614 -13.83 1.32 -15.27
N THR A 615 -13.91 2.65 -15.15
CA THR A 615 -14.74 3.48 -16.01
C THR A 615 -13.85 4.14 -17.07
N VAL A 616 -14.12 3.89 -18.35
CA VAL A 616 -13.36 4.42 -19.50
C VAL A 616 -14.29 5.30 -20.32
N THR A 617 -14.18 6.62 -20.11
CA THR A 617 -15.16 7.55 -20.67
C THR A 617 -14.50 8.77 -21.29
N ARG A 618 -15.13 9.33 -22.35
CA ARG A 618 -14.72 10.57 -23.00
C ARG A 618 -13.27 10.60 -23.51
N ASN A 619 -12.67 9.43 -23.76
CA ASN A 619 -11.34 9.33 -24.35
C ASN A 619 -11.42 9.44 -25.88
N SER A 620 -10.32 9.84 -26.48
CA SER A 620 -10.18 9.89 -27.94
C SER A 620 -9.16 8.86 -28.42
N PHE A 621 -9.62 7.76 -28.99
CA PHE A 621 -8.79 6.70 -29.56
C PHE A 621 -8.63 6.97 -31.08
N ILE A 622 -7.43 7.41 -31.48
CA ILE A 622 -7.20 7.87 -32.87
C ILE A 622 -6.07 7.09 -33.52
N ASN A 623 -6.38 6.47 -34.66
CA ASN A 623 -5.40 5.79 -35.53
C ASN A 623 -4.45 4.81 -34.81
N ASN A 624 -4.91 4.14 -33.75
CA ASN A 624 -4.14 3.03 -33.21
C ASN A 624 -4.33 1.80 -34.12
N GLU A 625 -3.30 0.96 -34.26
CA GLU A 625 -3.42 -0.27 -35.06
C GLU A 625 -4.50 -1.22 -34.48
N VAL A 626 -4.57 -1.29 -33.15
CA VAL A 626 -5.67 -1.90 -32.39
C VAL A 626 -6.12 -0.88 -31.36
N GLN A 627 -7.38 -0.43 -31.43
CA GLN A 627 -7.88 0.61 -30.51
C GLN A 627 -7.86 0.12 -29.06
N VAL A 628 -8.36 -1.09 -28.83
CA VAL A 628 -8.44 -1.66 -27.50
C VAL A 628 -8.24 -3.18 -27.54
N LYS A 629 -7.51 -3.72 -26.57
CA LYS A 629 -7.40 -5.15 -26.31
C LYS A 629 -7.83 -5.44 -24.88
N PHE A 630 -8.88 -6.22 -24.75
CA PHE A 630 -9.55 -6.53 -23.49
C PHE A 630 -9.45 -8.03 -23.22
N VAL A 631 -8.60 -8.46 -22.28
CA VAL A 631 -8.30 -9.86 -22.00
C VAL A 631 -8.33 -10.14 -20.52
N ALA A 632 -9.07 -11.18 -20.12
CA ALA A 632 -9.18 -11.59 -18.71
C ALA A 632 -9.55 -10.45 -17.76
N SER A 633 -10.36 -9.50 -18.23
CA SER A 633 -10.88 -8.37 -17.49
C SER A 633 -12.42 -8.44 -17.48
N ARG A 634 -13.06 -7.82 -16.50
CA ARG A 634 -14.53 -7.89 -16.34
C ARG A 634 -15.09 -6.53 -15.91
N ASN A 635 -16.41 -6.36 -16.09
CA ASN A 635 -17.20 -5.27 -15.52
C ASN A 635 -16.57 -3.87 -15.72
N GLN A 636 -16.07 -3.59 -16.94
CA GLN A 636 -15.63 -2.24 -17.26
C GLN A 636 -16.76 -1.47 -17.94
N GLU A 637 -16.92 -0.22 -17.55
CA GLU A 637 -17.86 0.69 -18.16
C GLU A 637 -17.17 1.48 -19.27
N TRP A 638 -17.75 1.43 -20.47
CA TRP A 638 -17.29 2.17 -21.65
C TRP A 638 -18.42 3.09 -22.10
N ASP A 639 -18.15 4.38 -22.12
CA ASP A 639 -19.20 5.33 -22.49
C ASP A 639 -18.62 6.62 -23.08
N ASN A 640 -19.24 7.08 -24.14
CA ASN A 640 -18.92 8.37 -24.80
C ASN A 640 -17.43 8.52 -25.17
N ASN A 641 -16.77 7.45 -25.64
CA ASN A 641 -15.43 7.55 -26.19
C ASN A 641 -15.50 7.76 -27.72
N TYR A 642 -14.54 8.49 -28.26
CA TYR A 642 -14.33 8.58 -29.69
C TYR A 642 -13.42 7.45 -30.19
N TRP A 643 -13.84 6.78 -31.26
CA TRP A 643 -13.13 5.67 -31.89
C TRP A 643 -12.91 6.00 -33.37
N SER A 644 -11.67 6.17 -33.83
CA SER A 644 -11.41 6.59 -35.23
C SER A 644 -11.79 5.53 -36.28
N ASP A 645 -12.03 4.30 -35.87
CA ASP A 645 -12.53 3.20 -36.69
C ASP A 645 -14.04 2.95 -36.53
N TYR A 646 -14.77 3.81 -35.81
CA TYR A 646 -16.22 3.73 -35.71
C TYR A 646 -16.89 4.12 -37.01
N LEU A 647 -17.77 3.25 -37.49
CA LEU A 647 -18.48 3.37 -38.77
C LEU A 647 -19.99 3.59 -38.62
N GLY A 648 -20.44 3.88 -37.39
CA GLY A 648 -21.85 4.18 -37.16
C GLY A 648 -22.24 5.58 -37.63
N TRP A 649 -23.49 5.91 -37.43
CA TRP A 649 -24.10 7.19 -37.82
C TRP A 649 -24.75 7.87 -36.59
N ASP A 650 -25.04 9.14 -36.73
CA ASP A 650 -25.76 10.00 -35.80
C ASP A 650 -26.94 10.62 -36.55
N MET A 651 -28.12 10.04 -36.39
CA MET A 651 -29.36 10.54 -37.02
C MET A 651 -30.03 11.65 -36.20
N THR A 652 -29.67 11.73 -34.93
CA THR A 652 -30.22 12.77 -34.01
C THR A 652 -29.43 14.05 -34.00
N GLU A 653 -28.28 14.09 -34.65
CA GLU A 653 -27.34 15.23 -34.75
C GLU A 653 -26.89 15.76 -33.38
N ASP A 654 -26.84 14.88 -32.37
CA ASP A 654 -26.40 15.23 -31.00
C ASP A 654 -24.91 14.99 -30.75
N GLY A 655 -24.17 14.52 -31.77
CA GLY A 655 -22.74 14.23 -31.71
C GLY A 655 -22.42 12.88 -31.08
N ILE A 656 -23.44 12.04 -30.86
CA ILE A 656 -23.33 10.68 -30.31
C ILE A 656 -23.83 9.70 -31.38
N GLY A 657 -23.11 8.62 -31.59
CA GLY A 657 -23.52 7.59 -32.54
C GLY A 657 -24.67 6.74 -32.02
N ASP A 658 -25.68 6.54 -32.87
CA ASP A 658 -26.89 5.74 -32.57
C ASP A 658 -26.61 4.24 -32.46
N ILE A 659 -25.49 3.77 -32.98
CA ILE A 659 -25.08 2.37 -32.92
C ILE A 659 -23.91 2.21 -31.95
N PRO A 660 -23.98 1.27 -31.01
CA PRO A 660 -22.85 1.00 -30.11
C PRO A 660 -21.57 0.64 -30.88
N TYR A 661 -20.43 1.13 -30.41
CA TYR A 661 -19.12 0.62 -30.83
C TYR A 661 -18.86 -0.71 -30.13
N GLU A 662 -18.49 -1.73 -30.88
CA GLU A 662 -18.15 -3.06 -30.37
C GLU A 662 -16.75 -3.47 -30.83
N SER A 663 -15.91 -3.96 -29.94
CA SER A 663 -14.57 -4.47 -30.22
C SER A 663 -14.26 -5.70 -29.37
N ASN A 664 -13.20 -6.44 -29.73
CA ASN A 664 -12.81 -7.70 -29.08
C ASN A 664 -13.81 -8.84 -29.30
N SER A 665 -14.25 -8.98 -30.53
CA SER A 665 -15.03 -10.15 -31.00
C SER A 665 -14.21 -11.46 -30.97
N VAL A 666 -14.86 -12.60 -31.14
CA VAL A 666 -14.17 -13.90 -31.36
C VAL A 666 -13.21 -13.80 -32.54
N VAL A 667 -13.62 -13.09 -33.59
CA VAL A 667 -12.77 -12.86 -34.77
C VAL A 667 -11.51 -12.08 -34.41
N ASP A 668 -11.64 -11.02 -33.62
CA ASP A 668 -10.48 -10.24 -33.12
C ASP A 668 -9.51 -11.13 -32.35
N HIS A 669 -10.02 -11.99 -31.47
CA HIS A 669 -9.18 -12.94 -30.71
C HIS A 669 -8.44 -13.93 -31.64
N ILE A 670 -9.07 -14.41 -32.70
CA ILE A 670 -8.43 -15.26 -33.71
C ILE A 670 -7.32 -14.50 -34.44
N LEU A 671 -7.58 -13.26 -34.86
CA LEU A 671 -6.61 -12.42 -35.57
C LEU A 671 -5.42 -12.02 -34.69
N TRP A 672 -5.61 -11.84 -33.39
CA TRP A 672 -4.50 -11.59 -32.44
C TRP A 672 -3.64 -12.83 -32.25
N ARG A 673 -4.25 -14.01 -32.22
CA ARG A 673 -3.53 -15.26 -32.03
C ARG A 673 -2.79 -15.69 -33.30
N TYR A 674 -3.36 -15.37 -34.46
CA TYR A 674 -2.85 -15.72 -35.77
C TYR A 674 -2.80 -14.47 -36.67
N PRO A 675 -1.78 -13.62 -36.57
CA PRO A 675 -1.71 -12.37 -37.33
C PRO A 675 -1.78 -12.52 -38.82
N VAL A 676 -1.32 -13.66 -39.38
CA VAL A 676 -1.42 -14.00 -40.81
C VAL A 676 -2.88 -14.08 -41.26
N ALA A 677 -3.80 -14.42 -40.36
CA ALA A 677 -5.23 -14.51 -40.71
C ALA A 677 -5.86 -13.12 -40.99
N LYS A 678 -5.16 -12.00 -40.74
CA LYS A 678 -5.61 -10.66 -41.16
C LYS A 678 -5.83 -10.53 -42.65
N VAL A 679 -5.13 -11.34 -43.48
CA VAL A 679 -5.35 -11.41 -44.93
C VAL A 679 -6.77 -11.89 -45.27
N LEU A 680 -7.39 -12.64 -44.36
CA LEU A 680 -8.74 -13.20 -44.53
C LEU A 680 -9.84 -12.30 -43.91
N TYR A 681 -9.53 -11.09 -43.45
CA TYR A 681 -10.48 -10.21 -42.73
C TYR A 681 -11.79 -9.98 -43.49
N THR A 682 -11.71 -9.84 -44.82
CA THR A 682 -12.88 -9.67 -45.70
C THR A 682 -13.45 -11.00 -46.21
N SER A 683 -12.93 -12.14 -45.78
CA SER A 683 -13.39 -13.43 -46.28
C SER A 683 -14.80 -13.78 -45.79
N PRO A 684 -15.62 -14.48 -46.62
CA PRO A 684 -16.93 -14.93 -46.19
C PRO A 684 -16.93 -15.80 -44.94
N ALA A 685 -15.84 -16.52 -44.67
CA ALA A 685 -15.70 -17.35 -43.48
C ALA A 685 -15.63 -16.52 -42.20
N LEU A 686 -14.89 -15.41 -42.16
CA LEU A 686 -14.84 -14.52 -40.99
C LEU A 686 -16.14 -13.73 -40.83
N GLN A 687 -16.77 -13.33 -41.94
CA GLN A 687 -18.09 -12.70 -41.92
C GLN A 687 -19.16 -13.64 -41.35
N LEU A 688 -19.11 -14.93 -41.71
CA LEU A 688 -20.00 -15.95 -41.16
C LEU A 688 -19.77 -16.12 -39.64
N LEU A 689 -18.53 -16.10 -39.16
CA LEU A 689 -18.20 -16.16 -37.72
C LEU A 689 -18.80 -14.99 -36.98
N TRP A 690 -18.75 -13.78 -37.53
CA TRP A 690 -19.41 -12.60 -36.92
C TRP A 690 -20.92 -12.77 -36.82
N VAL A 691 -21.56 -13.30 -37.86
CA VAL A 691 -23.01 -13.57 -37.86
C VAL A 691 -23.35 -14.64 -36.80
N ILE A 692 -22.55 -15.71 -36.73
CA ILE A 692 -22.71 -16.77 -35.74
C ILE A 692 -22.55 -16.22 -34.33
N GLU A 693 -21.51 -15.42 -34.07
CA GLU A 693 -21.30 -14.79 -32.75
C GLU A 693 -22.48 -13.92 -32.33
N LYS A 694 -23.08 -13.16 -33.26
CA LYS A 694 -24.26 -12.33 -32.97
C LYS A 694 -25.51 -13.16 -32.66
N GLN A 695 -25.69 -14.33 -33.31
CA GLN A 695 -26.86 -15.17 -33.14
C GLN A 695 -26.78 -16.14 -31.95
N PHE A 696 -25.57 -16.52 -31.53
CA PHE A 696 -25.37 -17.49 -30.46
C PHE A 696 -24.70 -16.86 -29.20
N PRO A 697 -25.50 -16.41 -28.23
CA PRO A 697 -25.00 -15.71 -27.03
C PRO A 697 -23.96 -16.48 -26.19
N PHE A 698 -23.93 -17.79 -26.27
CA PHE A 698 -22.98 -18.63 -25.55
C PHE A 698 -21.54 -18.56 -26.11
N LEU A 699 -21.35 -18.02 -27.31
CA LEU A 699 -20.04 -17.79 -27.94
C LEU A 699 -19.46 -16.41 -27.57
N LYS A 700 -20.20 -15.58 -26.79
CA LYS A 700 -19.74 -14.25 -26.45
C LYS A 700 -18.53 -14.30 -25.54
N VAL A 701 -17.41 -13.81 -26.04
CA VAL A 701 -16.23 -13.49 -25.24
C VAL A 701 -16.42 -12.14 -24.54
N PRO A 702 -15.72 -11.85 -23.41
CA PRO A 702 -15.69 -10.52 -22.86
C PRO A 702 -15.29 -9.50 -23.91
N ARG A 703 -16.14 -8.51 -24.18
CA ARG A 703 -15.94 -7.53 -25.24
C ARG A 703 -16.08 -6.10 -24.72
N VAL A 704 -15.53 -5.16 -25.46
CA VAL A 704 -15.76 -3.74 -25.27
C VAL A 704 -17.05 -3.36 -25.97
N VAL A 705 -17.95 -2.71 -25.25
CA VAL A 705 -19.19 -2.15 -25.80
C VAL A 705 -19.34 -0.73 -25.27
N ASP A 706 -19.12 0.25 -26.15
CA ASP A 706 -19.43 1.65 -25.90
C ASP A 706 -20.81 1.95 -26.47
N LYS A 707 -21.78 2.19 -25.61
CA LYS A 707 -23.18 2.37 -26.02
C LYS A 707 -23.47 3.71 -26.66
N ARG A 708 -22.67 4.71 -26.37
CA ARG A 708 -22.83 6.10 -26.85
C ARG A 708 -21.50 6.63 -27.38
N PRO A 709 -20.95 6.03 -28.46
CA PRO A 709 -19.66 6.47 -29.00
C PRO A 709 -19.77 7.91 -29.53
N ALA A 710 -18.77 8.73 -29.23
CA ALA A 710 -18.71 10.10 -29.73
C ALA A 710 -18.38 10.12 -31.23
N MET A 711 -19.04 11.01 -32.00
CA MET A 711 -18.79 11.16 -33.44
C MET A 711 -17.52 11.96 -33.74
N TYR A 712 -17.03 12.75 -32.77
CA TYR A 712 -15.86 13.62 -32.94
C TYR A 712 -14.89 13.43 -31.76
N PRO A 713 -13.55 13.62 -32.01
CA PRO A 713 -12.57 13.58 -30.93
C PRO A 713 -12.85 14.62 -29.85
N LEU A 714 -12.80 14.20 -28.59
CA LEU A 714 -13.21 15.00 -27.44
C LEU A 714 -12.05 15.75 -26.77
N HIS A 715 -10.82 15.27 -26.91
CA HIS A 715 -9.65 15.89 -26.28
C HIS A 715 -9.30 17.24 -26.95
N ALA A 716 -9.15 18.32 -26.16
CA ALA A 716 -8.97 19.67 -26.66
C ALA A 716 -7.81 19.84 -27.68
N ASN A 717 -6.71 19.15 -27.45
CA ASN A 717 -5.49 19.28 -28.26
C ASN A 717 -5.40 18.29 -29.43
N TRP A 718 -6.45 17.53 -29.74
CA TRP A 718 -6.36 16.47 -30.75
C TRP A 718 -5.97 16.97 -32.15
N LYS A 719 -6.43 18.14 -32.58
CA LYS A 719 -6.10 18.74 -33.88
C LYS A 719 -4.61 19.06 -33.97
N VAL A 720 -4.08 19.77 -32.99
CA VAL A 720 -2.66 20.12 -32.90
C VAL A 720 -1.78 18.87 -32.90
N MET A 721 -2.19 17.86 -32.12
CA MET A 721 -1.45 16.59 -32.03
C MET A 721 -1.53 15.79 -33.34
N LYS A 722 -2.68 15.79 -34.02
CA LYS A 722 -2.83 15.13 -35.33
C LYS A 722 -1.97 15.78 -36.40
N GLU A 723 -1.87 17.09 -36.46
CA GLU A 723 -1.01 17.79 -37.39
C GLU A 723 0.46 17.53 -37.14
N ARG A 724 0.86 17.48 -35.86
CA ARG A 724 2.23 17.26 -35.44
C ARG A 724 2.68 15.81 -35.56
N TYR A 725 1.78 14.85 -35.35
CA TYR A 725 2.01 13.41 -35.41
C TYR A 725 1.07 12.74 -36.41
N PRO A 726 1.17 13.05 -37.72
CA PRO A 726 0.16 12.67 -38.71
C PRO A 726 0.08 11.16 -38.98
N TYR A 727 1.17 10.40 -38.83
CA TYR A 727 1.21 8.97 -39.18
C TYR A 727 2.12 8.13 -38.32
N ALA A 728 1.70 6.88 -38.16
CA ALA A 728 2.41 5.67 -37.73
C ALA A 728 3.08 5.62 -36.37
N PRO A 729 3.07 4.43 -35.76
CA PRO A 729 3.42 4.17 -34.37
C PRO A 729 4.90 4.27 -34.03
N GLN A 730 5.78 4.72 -34.89
CA GLN A 730 7.22 4.75 -34.58
C GLN A 730 7.92 6.03 -35.02
N LYS A 731 8.74 6.59 -34.12
CA LYS A 731 9.78 7.61 -34.36
C LYS A 731 9.32 9.08 -34.32
N TYR A 732 8.63 9.48 -33.28
CA TYR A 732 8.49 10.89 -32.98
C TYR A 732 9.53 11.32 -31.93
N TYR A 733 10.77 11.42 -32.37
CA TYR A 733 11.89 11.85 -31.57
C TYR A 733 12.16 13.33 -31.83
N GLY A 734 12.17 14.15 -30.83
CA GLY A 734 12.51 15.56 -30.90
C GLY A 734 11.34 16.54 -30.90
N ASP A 735 11.61 17.79 -30.61
CA ASP A 735 10.68 18.92 -30.52
C ASP A 735 9.48 18.76 -29.55
N VAL A 736 9.60 17.88 -28.55
CA VAL A 736 8.59 17.73 -27.51
C VAL A 736 8.43 19.01 -26.67
N GLU A 737 9.48 19.83 -26.61
CA GLU A 737 9.51 21.11 -25.87
C GLU A 737 8.43 22.12 -26.31
N LYS A 738 7.96 22.00 -27.57
CA LYS A 738 7.00 22.94 -28.16
C LYS A 738 5.54 22.46 -28.08
N ILE A 739 5.25 21.34 -27.43
CA ILE A 739 3.90 20.80 -27.35
C ILE A 739 3.16 21.46 -26.19
N PRO A 740 2.05 22.18 -26.42
CA PRO A 740 1.23 22.66 -25.33
C PRO A 740 0.56 21.50 -24.60
N LEU A 741 0.53 21.54 -23.30
CA LEU A 741 -0.16 20.56 -22.45
C LEU A 741 -1.55 21.04 -21.96
N HIS A 742 -2.00 22.21 -22.43
CA HIS A 742 -3.27 22.82 -22.00
C HIS A 742 -4.38 22.66 -23.02
#